data_79dc3306fb64a4165722eaae6af2528a
#
_entry.id   79dc3306fb64a4165722eaae6af2528a
#
_cell.length_a   1.000
_cell.length_b   1.000
_cell.length_c   1.000
_cell.angle_alpha   90.00
_cell.angle_beta   90.00
_cell.angle_gamma   90.00
#
_symmetry.space_group_name_H-M   'P 1'
#
loop_
_entity.id
_entity.type
_entity.pdbx_description
1 polymer ?
#
loop_
_entity_poly.entity_id
_entity_poly.type
_entity_poly.pdbx_seq_one_letter_code
_entity_poly.pdbx_strand_id
1 'polypeptide(L)'
;MVDIRFTSAEGAGKKHLFLGNEALVRGCLEAGVGFIAQYPGTPTSDIGETFQDILAEQPELAECITHQWAANEAVAASSCAGAAWAGIRALNPMKHVGMNVASDALVGIALAGPNPGAMVLVVGSDPGSLGSHHEQNERFYSWMIHTPMLEPHSPQECHDWIKVAFDLSEKYDLPVYFRTSTRSAHSRGMVEIGDVKLPPAKGAFERSTNKYCALPPYSINNHVRLYERIDRVAADVPTFGLNTIYPGDAKTGIITSGIPFGYTIEALHQLGLEDVPVLKLGMTYPLNEEEIVGFIKDLDTIVVVEELEPFLEMNVREIAQKHHITTPVIGGDVFPKINEFSTGLVASCLAKITGASLPRRIDFSLKLFDGYKASIPSRFPTFCPGCPERAMMMAIKKATKDLTSPKTVVAGDIGCYVMGLNPPLSISDFIICMSGGLSAAIGLSKKIDDSIIAFIGDSTFVHTGMPAVVDAVTNQANVLLVIFDNRWVAMTGHQPPMGKGQLKFEKVLNALGVTWVKTIDPFKVDQTIAAVQESLKQPGLKVIISQRECVLMAKRAMDAQRRQLVGSAEMFAFDSYQVYNCVLCEHCTQDLSCPAMRRTVDDVTGCTVMKIDEDRCVGCGVCYQICPHGRIMKTAVNPHTGTKLALRRMEDIASD
;
A
#
# COMPACT_ATOMS: atom_id res chain seq x y z
N MET A 1 -0.20 24.64 -5.92
CA MET A 1 -1.50 25.23 -5.54
C MET A 1 -2.46 24.11 -5.27
N VAL A 2 -2.90 23.96 -4.03
CA VAL A 2 -3.99 23.05 -3.67
C VAL A 2 -5.22 23.44 -4.49
N ASP A 3 -5.86 22.45 -5.07
CA ASP A 3 -7.06 22.68 -5.86
C ASP A 3 -8.17 23.27 -4.98
N ILE A 4 -8.73 24.39 -5.38
CA ILE A 4 -9.82 25.10 -4.67
C ILE A 4 -11.02 24.17 -4.36
N ARG A 5 -11.17 23.06 -5.08
CA ARG A 5 -12.18 22.02 -4.82
C ARG A 5 -12.12 21.49 -3.38
N PHE A 6 -10.93 21.45 -2.75
CA PHE A 6 -10.81 20.92 -1.38
C PHE A 6 -11.19 21.93 -0.30
N THR A 7 -11.03 23.22 -0.53
CA THR A 7 -11.09 24.23 0.52
C THR A 7 -12.17 25.27 0.34
N SER A 8 -12.77 25.40 -0.86
CA SER A 8 -13.77 26.42 -1.14
C SER A 8 -15.07 26.21 -0.35
N ALA A 9 -15.44 27.21 0.47
CA ALA A 9 -16.77 27.32 1.06
C ALA A 9 -17.84 27.70 0.01
N GLU A 10 -17.45 28.35 -1.09
CA GLU A 10 -18.35 28.74 -2.18
C GLU A 10 -18.77 27.58 -3.09
N GLY A 11 -18.33 26.37 -2.78
CA GLY A 11 -18.55 25.17 -3.57
C GLY A 11 -19.79 24.36 -3.20
N ALA A 12 -20.48 24.66 -2.10
CA ALA A 12 -21.64 23.88 -1.66
C ALA A 12 -22.70 23.75 -2.77
N GLY A 13 -23.16 22.51 -3.02
CA GLY A 13 -24.09 22.18 -4.09
C GLY A 13 -23.48 22.10 -5.50
N LYS A 14 -22.17 22.36 -5.67
CA LYS A 14 -21.48 22.17 -6.95
C LYS A 14 -20.91 20.75 -7.07
N LYS A 15 -20.87 20.26 -8.30
CA LYS A 15 -20.29 18.94 -8.61
C LYS A 15 -18.87 19.11 -9.17
N HIS A 16 -17.95 18.36 -8.57
CA HIS A 16 -16.55 18.34 -8.99
C HIS A 16 -16.09 16.90 -9.25
N LEU A 17 -15.11 16.74 -10.13
CA LEU A 17 -14.51 15.45 -10.42
C LEU A 17 -13.44 15.15 -9.36
N PHE A 18 -13.62 14.07 -8.60
CA PHE A 18 -12.69 13.59 -7.58
C PHE A 18 -12.31 12.13 -7.80
N LEU A 19 -11.12 11.74 -7.31
CA LEU A 19 -10.83 10.36 -6.96
C LEU A 19 -11.58 9.97 -5.67
N GLY A 20 -11.79 8.67 -5.43
CA GLY A 20 -12.46 8.22 -4.22
C GLY A 20 -11.77 8.69 -2.93
N ASN A 21 -10.43 8.62 -2.86
CA ASN A 21 -9.67 9.13 -1.71
C ASN A 21 -9.75 10.66 -1.58
N GLU A 22 -9.73 11.39 -2.70
CA GLU A 22 -9.92 12.85 -2.70
C GLU A 22 -11.33 13.22 -2.20
N ALA A 23 -12.35 12.51 -2.64
CA ALA A 23 -13.74 12.68 -2.21
C ALA A 23 -13.88 12.41 -0.70
N LEU A 24 -13.24 11.35 -0.20
CA LEU A 24 -13.19 11.02 1.22
C LEU A 24 -12.55 12.16 2.04
N VAL A 25 -11.40 12.69 1.60
CA VAL A 25 -10.74 13.82 2.26
C VAL A 25 -11.66 15.04 2.31
N ARG A 26 -12.34 15.37 1.20
CA ARG A 26 -13.33 16.47 1.18
C ARG A 26 -14.45 16.21 2.19
N GLY A 27 -15.00 15.01 2.25
CA GLY A 27 -16.03 14.62 3.23
C GLY A 27 -15.52 14.76 4.67
N CYS A 28 -14.26 14.43 4.95
CA CYS A 28 -13.64 14.63 6.26
C CYS A 28 -13.57 16.11 6.66
N LEU A 29 -13.20 16.99 5.72
CA LEU A 29 -13.18 18.44 5.98
C LEU A 29 -14.59 18.99 6.27
N GLU A 30 -15.62 18.50 5.57
CA GLU A 30 -17.02 18.82 5.83
C GLU A 30 -17.53 18.24 7.15
N ALA A 31 -16.97 17.11 7.59
CA ALA A 31 -17.25 16.54 8.90
C ALA A 31 -16.53 17.24 10.05
N GLY A 32 -15.57 18.14 9.77
CA GLY A 32 -14.79 18.82 10.80
C GLY A 32 -13.77 17.90 11.47
N VAL A 33 -13.05 17.08 10.69
CA VAL A 33 -11.92 16.29 11.20
C VAL A 33 -10.82 17.19 11.72
N GLY A 34 -10.28 16.90 12.92
CA GLY A 34 -9.24 17.73 13.55
C GLY A 34 -7.91 17.00 13.74
N PHE A 35 -7.88 15.67 13.61
CA PHE A 35 -6.65 14.92 13.78
C PHE A 35 -6.56 13.75 12.79
N ILE A 36 -5.44 13.63 12.13
CA ILE A 36 -5.15 12.53 11.19
C ILE A 36 -3.79 11.92 11.54
N ALA A 37 -3.74 10.60 11.75
CA ALA A 37 -2.50 9.87 11.89
C ALA A 37 -2.48 8.64 11.00
N GLN A 38 -1.40 8.45 10.25
CA GLN A 38 -1.29 7.42 9.23
C GLN A 38 0.13 6.87 9.11
N TYR A 39 0.29 5.55 8.91
CA TYR A 39 1.48 4.97 8.28
C TYR A 39 1.20 4.77 6.78
N PRO A 40 2.14 5.13 5.89
CA PRO A 40 1.89 5.06 4.44
C PRO A 40 1.61 3.65 3.95
N GLY A 41 0.51 3.47 3.22
CA GLY A 41 0.11 2.18 2.65
C GLY A 41 -0.89 2.34 1.51
N THR A 42 -0.53 1.93 0.28
CA THR A 42 -1.43 1.96 -0.88
C THR A 42 -2.54 0.92 -0.70
N PRO A 43 -3.84 1.25 -0.93
CA PRO A 43 -4.34 2.42 -1.68
C PRO A 43 -4.70 3.66 -0.85
N THR A 44 -4.37 3.77 0.44
CA THR A 44 -4.78 4.90 1.29
C THR A 44 -3.71 5.99 1.50
N SER A 45 -2.51 5.85 0.94
CA SER A 45 -1.41 6.82 1.12
C SER A 45 -1.80 8.23 0.70
N ASP A 46 -2.53 8.36 -0.39
CA ASP A 46 -2.96 9.64 -0.99
C ASP A 46 -3.86 10.44 -0.04
N ILE A 47 -4.53 9.80 0.93
CA ILE A 47 -5.36 10.49 1.94
C ILE A 47 -4.46 11.42 2.77
N GLY A 48 -3.38 10.87 3.35
CA GLY A 48 -2.43 11.66 4.13
C GLY A 48 -1.66 12.68 3.30
N GLU A 49 -1.27 12.32 2.06
CA GLU A 49 -0.62 13.26 1.13
C GLU A 49 -1.53 14.45 0.82
N THR A 50 -2.80 14.18 0.52
CA THR A 50 -3.79 15.24 0.25
C THR A 50 -3.97 16.16 1.46
N PHE A 51 -4.08 15.62 2.69
CA PHE A 51 -4.13 16.46 3.89
C PHE A 51 -2.84 17.27 4.06
N GLN A 52 -1.68 16.66 3.88
CA GLN A 52 -0.39 17.37 3.99
C GLN A 52 -0.31 18.55 3.02
N ASP A 53 -0.73 18.36 1.76
CA ASP A 53 -0.72 19.40 0.74
C ASP A 53 -1.72 20.52 1.08
N ILE A 54 -2.94 20.17 1.51
CA ILE A 54 -3.96 21.15 1.94
C ILE A 54 -3.44 22.00 3.10
N LEU A 55 -2.91 21.38 4.15
CA LEU A 55 -2.44 22.09 5.34
C LEU A 55 -1.19 22.93 5.07
N ALA A 56 -0.35 22.55 4.11
CA ALA A 56 0.79 23.37 3.69
C ALA A 56 0.37 24.68 2.99
N GLU A 57 -0.79 24.71 2.34
CA GLU A 57 -1.26 25.87 1.57
C GLU A 57 -2.41 26.64 2.25
N GLN A 58 -3.03 26.08 3.30
CA GLN A 58 -4.20 26.64 3.99
C GLN A 58 -3.92 26.84 5.50
N PRO A 59 -3.33 27.99 5.89
CA PRO A 59 -2.95 28.25 7.29
C PRO A 59 -4.12 28.15 8.29
N GLU A 60 -5.31 28.59 7.90
CA GLU A 60 -6.51 28.53 8.77
C GLU A 60 -6.88 27.09 9.13
N LEU A 61 -6.77 26.17 8.17
CA LEU A 61 -6.98 24.75 8.44
C LEU A 61 -5.82 24.16 9.27
N ALA A 62 -4.58 24.57 9.00
CA ALA A 62 -3.40 24.10 9.72
C ALA A 62 -3.37 24.52 11.20
N GLU A 63 -4.07 25.59 11.60
CA GLU A 63 -4.23 25.98 13.00
C GLU A 63 -5.16 25.04 13.79
N CYS A 64 -6.10 24.37 13.10
CA CYS A 64 -7.13 23.54 13.71
C CYS A 64 -6.94 22.05 13.43
N ILE A 65 -6.32 21.67 12.32
CA ILE A 65 -6.16 20.29 11.88
C ILE A 65 -4.70 19.86 12.03
N THR A 66 -4.48 18.75 12.69
CA THR A 66 -3.16 18.12 12.80
C THR A 66 -3.08 16.88 11.92
N HIS A 67 -2.13 16.85 11.01
CA HIS A 67 -1.75 15.64 10.28
C HIS A 67 -0.35 15.17 10.68
N GLN A 68 -0.21 13.87 10.92
CA GLN A 68 1.10 13.27 11.22
C GLN A 68 1.27 11.91 10.53
N TRP A 69 2.45 11.69 9.97
CA TRP A 69 2.91 10.36 9.63
C TRP A 69 3.35 9.64 10.91
N ALA A 70 2.91 8.42 11.11
CA ALA A 70 3.24 7.63 12.30
C ALA A 70 4.35 6.60 12.01
N ALA A 71 4.97 6.08 13.07
CA ALA A 71 6.01 5.06 12.95
C ALA A 71 5.45 3.71 12.44
N ASN A 72 4.24 3.37 12.89
CA ASN A 72 3.46 2.23 12.42
C ASN A 72 1.96 2.44 12.68
N GLU A 73 1.13 1.49 12.25
CA GLU A 73 -0.33 1.59 12.33
C GLU A 73 -0.86 1.52 13.77
N ALA A 74 -0.20 0.77 14.68
CA ALA A 74 -0.60 0.71 16.09
C ALA A 74 -0.37 2.08 16.79
N VAL A 75 0.74 2.74 16.48
CA VAL A 75 1.02 4.10 16.97
C VAL A 75 0.03 5.10 16.40
N ALA A 76 -0.29 4.99 15.10
CA ALA A 76 -1.27 5.85 14.45
C ALA A 76 -2.66 5.71 15.09
N ALA A 77 -3.14 4.47 15.25
CA ALA A 77 -4.44 4.18 15.86
C ALA A 77 -4.52 4.70 17.30
N SER A 78 -3.48 4.46 18.12
CA SER A 78 -3.43 4.94 19.50
C SER A 78 -3.40 6.46 19.59
N SER A 79 -2.69 7.14 18.66
CA SER A 79 -2.67 8.60 18.59
C SER A 79 -4.05 9.18 18.23
N CYS A 80 -4.75 8.56 17.29
CA CYS A 80 -6.13 8.93 16.92
C CYS A 80 -7.09 8.75 18.10
N ALA A 81 -6.97 7.63 18.85
CA ALA A 81 -7.77 7.42 20.04
C ALA A 81 -7.53 8.51 21.10
N GLY A 82 -6.25 8.88 21.33
CA GLY A 82 -5.91 9.97 22.23
C GLY A 82 -6.54 11.31 21.83
N ALA A 83 -6.55 11.65 20.54
CA ALA A 83 -7.21 12.82 20.02
C ALA A 83 -8.74 12.74 20.18
N ALA A 84 -9.33 11.57 19.91
CA ALA A 84 -10.76 11.35 20.08
C ALA A 84 -11.18 11.47 21.56
N TRP A 85 -10.41 10.95 22.49
CA TRP A 85 -10.66 11.12 23.94
C TRP A 85 -10.54 12.57 24.42
N ALA A 86 -9.88 13.44 23.64
CA ALA A 86 -9.87 14.88 23.89
C ALA A 86 -11.06 15.61 23.24
N GLY A 87 -11.98 14.91 22.57
CA GLY A 87 -13.18 15.49 21.95
C GLY A 87 -12.96 15.91 20.48
N ILE A 88 -11.95 15.38 19.81
CA ILE A 88 -11.62 15.69 18.42
C ILE A 88 -12.06 14.55 17.51
N ARG A 89 -12.61 14.85 16.33
CA ARG A 89 -12.84 13.85 15.28
C ARG A 89 -11.50 13.43 14.69
N ALA A 90 -11.16 12.14 14.80
CA ALA A 90 -9.88 11.59 14.39
C ALA A 90 -10.04 10.59 13.23
N LEU A 91 -9.15 10.67 12.24
CA LEU A 91 -9.10 9.78 11.08
C LEU A 91 -7.81 8.96 11.12
N ASN A 92 -7.94 7.63 10.97
CA ASN A 92 -6.81 6.72 10.91
C ASN A 92 -6.81 5.91 9.60
N PRO A 93 -6.24 6.44 8.51
CA PRO A 93 -6.09 5.69 7.28
C PRO A 93 -4.98 4.63 7.40
N MET A 94 -5.23 3.44 6.86
CA MET A 94 -4.25 2.37 6.77
C MET A 94 -4.59 1.41 5.63
N LYS A 95 -3.60 0.65 5.18
CA LYS A 95 -3.80 -0.48 4.29
C LYS A 95 -4.35 -1.68 5.06
N HIS A 96 -5.00 -2.63 4.36
CA HIS A 96 -5.56 -3.83 5.00
C HIS A 96 -4.55 -4.59 5.87
N VAL A 97 -3.29 -4.73 5.45
CA VAL A 97 -2.25 -5.38 6.27
C VAL A 97 -1.86 -4.58 7.51
N GLY A 98 -2.12 -3.27 7.53
CA GLY A 98 -1.95 -2.42 8.71
C GLY A 98 -2.90 -2.78 9.85
N MET A 99 -4.08 -3.34 9.55
CA MET A 99 -5.00 -3.90 10.56
C MET A 99 -4.33 -4.98 11.39
N ASN A 100 -3.47 -5.81 10.76
CA ASN A 100 -2.72 -6.86 11.46
C ASN A 100 -1.76 -6.26 12.49
N VAL A 101 -1.12 -5.12 12.17
CA VAL A 101 -0.19 -4.41 13.07
C VAL A 101 -0.93 -3.67 14.19
N ALA A 102 -2.08 -3.08 13.87
CA ALA A 102 -2.87 -2.26 14.80
C ALA A 102 -3.84 -3.08 15.67
N SER A 103 -4.03 -4.39 15.42
CA SER A 103 -5.12 -5.19 15.96
C SER A 103 -5.27 -5.14 17.48
N ASP A 104 -4.18 -5.26 18.24
CA ASP A 104 -4.21 -5.20 19.70
C ASP A 104 -4.69 -3.82 20.20
N ALA A 105 -4.14 -2.74 19.63
CA ALA A 105 -4.57 -1.38 19.95
C ALA A 105 -6.05 -1.15 19.64
N LEU A 106 -6.52 -1.65 18.48
CA LEU A 106 -7.91 -1.48 18.04
C LEU A 106 -8.91 -2.21 18.94
N VAL A 107 -8.58 -3.40 19.47
CA VAL A 107 -9.40 -4.10 20.47
C VAL A 107 -9.57 -3.23 21.72
N GLY A 108 -8.47 -2.69 22.24
CA GLY A 108 -8.48 -1.80 23.41
C GLY A 108 -9.28 -0.51 23.17
N ILE A 109 -9.15 0.08 21.99
CA ILE A 109 -9.88 1.30 21.61
C ILE A 109 -11.39 1.03 21.48
N ALA A 110 -11.80 -0.09 20.87
CA ALA A 110 -13.21 -0.46 20.74
C ALA A 110 -13.87 -0.70 22.10
N LEU A 111 -13.16 -1.34 23.02
CA LEU A 111 -13.63 -1.52 24.42
C LEU A 111 -13.85 -0.18 25.13
N ALA A 112 -12.88 0.73 25.03
CA ALA A 112 -12.96 2.04 25.66
C ALA A 112 -14.00 2.95 25.01
N GLY A 113 -14.11 2.90 23.67
CA GLY A 113 -14.84 3.86 22.86
C GLY A 113 -14.10 5.18 22.65
N PRO A 114 -14.36 5.90 21.53
CA PRO A 114 -13.66 7.13 21.18
C PRO A 114 -14.21 8.41 21.82
N ASN A 115 -15.42 8.37 22.41
CA ASN A 115 -16.04 9.59 22.96
C ASN A 115 -15.19 10.27 24.05
N PRO A 116 -15.24 11.63 24.15
CA PRO A 116 -16.27 12.53 23.56
C PRO A 116 -16.07 12.93 22.10
N GLY A 117 -14.98 12.56 21.46
CA GLY A 117 -14.80 12.74 20.01
C GLY A 117 -15.27 11.53 19.21
N ALA A 118 -14.72 11.40 18.00
CA ALA A 118 -15.00 10.28 17.10
C ALA A 118 -13.72 9.71 16.53
N MET A 119 -13.75 8.44 16.11
CA MET A 119 -12.64 7.80 15.41
C MET A 119 -13.13 6.97 14.23
N VAL A 120 -12.63 7.26 13.04
CA VAL A 120 -12.88 6.49 11.83
C VAL A 120 -11.60 5.85 11.34
N LEU A 121 -11.65 4.54 11.12
CA LEU A 121 -10.59 3.72 10.55
C LEU A 121 -10.85 3.59 9.06
N VAL A 122 -10.06 4.24 8.21
CA VAL A 122 -10.16 4.05 6.75
C VAL A 122 -9.19 2.96 6.33
N VAL A 123 -9.73 1.83 5.91
CA VAL A 123 -8.91 0.67 5.55
C VAL A 123 -9.03 0.38 4.06
N GLY A 124 -7.89 0.48 3.37
CA GLY A 124 -7.80 0.19 1.95
C GLY A 124 -7.53 -1.29 1.69
N SER A 125 -8.55 -1.99 1.22
CA SER A 125 -8.47 -3.37 0.73
C SER A 125 -7.81 -3.44 -0.64
N ASP A 126 -7.16 -4.57 -0.93
CA ASP A 126 -6.47 -4.78 -2.20
C ASP A 126 -6.69 -6.20 -2.74
N PRO A 127 -7.94 -6.56 -3.13
CA PRO A 127 -8.22 -7.83 -3.79
C PRO A 127 -7.35 -8.00 -5.04
N GLY A 128 -6.76 -9.19 -5.22
CA GLY A 128 -5.81 -9.46 -6.28
C GLY A 128 -4.39 -8.95 -6.03
N SER A 129 -4.10 -8.40 -4.86
CA SER A 129 -2.76 -7.95 -4.44
C SER A 129 -2.08 -7.04 -5.46
N LEU A 130 -2.81 -6.07 -6.04
CA LEU A 130 -2.30 -5.17 -7.09
C LEU A 130 -1.12 -4.32 -6.60
N GLY A 131 -1.13 -3.92 -5.33
CA GLY A 131 -0.08 -3.16 -4.67
C GLY A 131 0.33 -3.76 -3.32
N SER A 132 0.02 -5.03 -3.04
CA SER A 132 0.24 -5.71 -1.77
C SER A 132 1.09 -6.96 -1.93
N HIS A 133 1.71 -7.41 -0.86
CA HIS A 133 2.46 -8.67 -0.85
C HIS A 133 1.55 -9.90 -0.70
N HIS A 134 0.33 -9.73 -0.21
CA HIS A 134 -0.73 -10.75 -0.23
C HIS A 134 -2.10 -10.05 -0.17
N GLU A 135 -3.15 -10.76 -0.56
CA GLU A 135 -4.54 -10.39 -0.29
C GLU A 135 -5.02 -11.05 1.01
N GLN A 136 -5.97 -10.44 1.66
CA GLN A 136 -6.67 -10.97 2.84
C GLN A 136 -8.06 -10.31 2.93
N ASN A 137 -9.01 -11.00 3.56
CA ASN A 137 -10.31 -10.42 3.86
C ASN A 137 -10.32 -9.80 5.26
N GLU A 138 -9.95 -8.55 5.34
CA GLU A 138 -9.87 -7.79 6.58
C GLU A 138 -11.23 -7.43 7.17
N ARG A 139 -12.36 -7.71 6.49
CA ARG A 139 -13.72 -7.54 7.03
C ARG A 139 -13.95 -8.32 8.32
N PHE A 140 -13.27 -9.47 8.50
CA PHE A 140 -13.35 -10.25 9.74
C PHE A 140 -12.84 -9.50 10.98
N TYR A 141 -12.03 -8.45 10.80
CA TYR A 141 -11.67 -7.58 11.93
C TYR A 141 -12.87 -6.83 12.50
N SER A 142 -13.88 -6.47 11.70
CA SER A 142 -15.10 -5.84 12.22
C SER A 142 -15.80 -6.72 13.25
N TRP A 143 -15.81 -8.03 13.04
CA TRP A 143 -16.29 -9.02 14.01
C TRP A 143 -15.42 -9.10 15.26
N MET A 144 -14.10 -9.22 15.07
CA MET A 144 -13.15 -9.40 16.17
C MET A 144 -13.13 -8.20 17.12
N ILE A 145 -13.24 -6.98 16.58
CA ILE A 145 -13.19 -5.75 17.38
C ILE A 145 -14.56 -5.12 17.62
N HIS A 146 -15.64 -5.75 17.15
CA HIS A 146 -17.04 -5.28 17.26
C HIS A 146 -17.22 -3.82 16.80
N THR A 147 -16.77 -3.53 15.57
CA THR A 147 -16.73 -2.17 15.01
C THR A 147 -17.66 -2.09 13.80
N PRO A 148 -18.62 -1.14 13.76
CA PRO A 148 -19.47 -0.94 12.60
C PRO A 148 -18.64 -0.72 11.33
N MET A 149 -19.03 -1.37 10.21
CA MET A 149 -18.30 -1.33 8.96
C MET A 149 -19.15 -0.81 7.81
N LEU A 150 -18.63 0.20 7.10
CA LEU A 150 -19.23 0.79 5.92
C LEU A 150 -18.38 0.49 4.69
N GLU A 151 -19.04 0.14 3.56
CA GLU A 151 -18.38 -0.20 2.30
C GLU A 151 -18.93 0.63 1.12
N PRO A 152 -18.38 1.82 0.81
CA PRO A 152 -18.81 2.63 -0.31
C PRO A 152 -18.39 2.02 -1.65
N HIS A 153 -19.21 2.24 -2.71
CA HIS A 153 -18.89 1.78 -4.07
C HIS A 153 -18.45 2.90 -5.03
N SER A 154 -18.68 4.16 -4.67
CA SER A 154 -18.45 5.31 -5.55
C SER A 154 -17.78 6.46 -4.82
N PRO A 155 -17.14 7.41 -5.55
CA PRO A 155 -16.59 8.60 -4.94
C PRO A 155 -17.63 9.45 -4.19
N GLN A 156 -18.88 9.53 -4.67
CA GLN A 156 -19.93 10.23 -3.93
C GLN A 156 -20.21 9.56 -2.57
N GLU A 157 -20.29 8.23 -2.53
CA GLU A 157 -20.48 7.54 -1.26
C GLU A 157 -19.25 7.63 -0.35
N CYS A 158 -18.03 7.64 -0.90
CA CYS A 158 -16.83 7.91 -0.11
C CYS A 158 -16.93 9.26 0.61
N HIS A 159 -17.42 10.28 -0.09
CA HIS A 159 -17.63 11.62 0.44
C HIS A 159 -18.76 11.69 1.47
N ASP A 160 -19.93 11.13 1.15
CA ASP A 160 -21.11 11.31 2.01
C ASP A 160 -21.04 10.41 3.23
N TRP A 161 -20.63 9.15 3.05
CA TRP A 161 -20.66 8.17 4.12
C TRP A 161 -19.53 8.33 5.14
N ILE A 162 -18.42 8.98 4.78
CA ILE A 162 -17.39 9.30 5.78
C ILE A 162 -17.92 10.28 6.84
N LYS A 163 -18.82 11.19 6.45
CA LYS A 163 -19.50 12.10 7.38
C LYS A 163 -20.41 11.31 8.32
N VAL A 164 -21.19 10.38 7.76
CA VAL A 164 -22.03 9.46 8.55
C VAL A 164 -21.18 8.61 9.49
N ALA A 165 -20.02 8.14 9.06
CA ALA A 165 -19.11 7.35 9.90
C ALA A 165 -18.65 8.11 11.15
N PHE A 166 -18.34 9.40 11.05
CA PHE A 166 -18.01 10.23 12.21
C PHE A 166 -19.21 10.42 13.15
N ASP A 167 -20.39 10.67 12.58
CA ASP A 167 -21.63 10.85 13.37
C ASP A 167 -22.02 9.53 14.09
N LEU A 168 -21.84 8.38 13.44
CA LEU A 168 -22.04 7.07 14.06
C LEU A 168 -21.03 6.83 15.21
N SER A 169 -19.78 7.17 14.98
CA SER A 169 -18.73 7.01 15.98
C SER A 169 -19.03 7.78 17.26
N GLU A 170 -19.47 9.04 17.14
CA GLU A 170 -19.90 9.87 18.28
C GLU A 170 -21.17 9.31 18.95
N LYS A 171 -22.21 8.99 18.15
CA LYS A 171 -23.51 8.56 18.66
C LYS A 171 -23.43 7.27 19.48
N TYR A 172 -22.62 6.31 19.01
CA TYR A 172 -22.57 4.97 19.60
C TYR A 172 -21.32 4.71 20.46
N ASP A 173 -20.39 5.66 20.55
CA ASP A 173 -19.13 5.51 21.28
C ASP A 173 -18.31 4.29 20.78
N LEU A 174 -18.23 4.14 19.46
CA LEU A 174 -17.48 3.08 18.78
C LEU A 174 -16.57 3.67 17.71
N PRO A 175 -15.35 3.16 17.51
CA PRO A 175 -14.66 3.44 16.27
C PRO A 175 -15.49 2.90 15.10
N VAL A 176 -15.41 3.52 13.93
CA VAL A 176 -16.14 3.05 12.73
C VAL A 176 -15.13 2.63 11.68
N TYR A 177 -15.31 1.44 11.15
CA TYR A 177 -14.49 0.89 10.07
C TYR A 177 -15.08 1.34 8.72
N PHE A 178 -14.34 2.12 7.97
CA PHE A 178 -14.68 2.60 6.64
C PHE A 178 -13.80 1.88 5.61
N ARG A 179 -14.35 0.86 4.97
CA ARG A 179 -13.62 -0.01 4.06
C ARG A 179 -13.69 0.52 2.64
N THR A 180 -12.55 0.86 2.07
CA THR A 180 -12.38 1.12 0.65
C THR A 180 -11.63 -0.04 -0.02
N SER A 181 -11.60 -0.07 -1.33
CA SER A 181 -10.71 -0.95 -2.09
C SER A 181 -9.88 -0.12 -3.06
N THR A 182 -8.86 -0.72 -3.67
CA THR A 182 -8.07 -0.06 -4.72
C THR A 182 -8.97 0.55 -5.80
N ARG A 183 -10.09 -0.11 -6.14
CA ARG A 183 -11.03 0.40 -7.14
C ARG A 183 -11.82 1.59 -6.66
N SER A 184 -12.43 1.55 -5.47
CA SER A 184 -13.18 2.70 -4.94
C SER A 184 -12.27 3.88 -4.61
N ALA A 185 -11.06 3.63 -4.09
CA ALA A 185 -10.08 4.67 -3.75
C ALA A 185 -9.61 5.47 -4.97
N HIS A 186 -9.37 4.80 -6.11
CA HIS A 186 -8.78 5.41 -7.30
C HIS A 186 -9.76 5.58 -8.47
N SER A 187 -11.04 5.22 -8.32
CA SER A 187 -12.07 5.56 -9.33
C SER A 187 -12.34 7.05 -9.32
N ARG A 188 -12.70 7.58 -10.50
CA ARG A 188 -13.10 8.99 -10.65
C ARG A 188 -14.61 9.11 -10.79
N GLY A 189 -15.19 10.10 -10.12
CA GLY A 189 -16.61 10.39 -10.21
C GLY A 189 -16.92 11.83 -9.90
N MET A 190 -18.10 12.27 -10.36
CA MET A 190 -18.65 13.58 -9.99
C MET A 190 -19.17 13.50 -8.56
N VAL A 191 -18.72 14.42 -7.72
CA VAL A 191 -19.09 14.50 -6.30
C VAL A 191 -19.70 15.87 -6.03
N GLU A 192 -20.88 15.89 -5.45
CA GLU A 192 -21.53 17.09 -4.94
C GLU A 192 -21.00 17.39 -3.54
N ILE A 193 -20.42 18.57 -3.35
CA ILE A 193 -19.72 18.94 -2.12
C ILE A 193 -20.57 19.88 -1.24
N GLY A 194 -20.33 19.84 0.07
CA GLY A 194 -20.90 20.71 1.08
C GLY A 194 -19.92 21.77 1.59
N ASP A 195 -20.22 22.36 2.73
CA ASP A 195 -19.37 23.37 3.38
C ASP A 195 -18.31 22.72 4.28
N VAL A 196 -17.08 23.22 4.19
CA VAL A 196 -15.99 22.82 5.10
C VAL A 196 -16.28 23.36 6.51
N LYS A 197 -16.07 22.51 7.52
CA LYS A 197 -16.23 22.88 8.93
C LYS A 197 -14.88 22.93 9.62
N LEU A 198 -14.58 24.03 10.28
CA LEU A 198 -13.40 24.14 11.13
C LEU A 198 -13.61 23.33 12.41
N PRO A 199 -12.74 22.36 12.72
CA PRO A 199 -12.80 21.65 13.99
C PRO A 199 -12.29 22.52 15.13
N PRO A 200 -12.56 22.16 16.41
CA PRO A 200 -11.90 22.82 17.53
C PRO A 200 -10.38 22.54 17.48
N ALA A 201 -9.59 23.58 17.61
CA ALA A 201 -8.12 23.50 17.58
C ALA A 201 -7.54 22.69 18.77
N LYS A 202 -8.25 22.65 19.89
CA LYS A 202 -7.89 21.91 21.10
C LYS A 202 -9.14 21.36 21.76
N GLY A 203 -8.99 20.18 22.38
CA GLY A 203 -10.02 19.56 23.19
C GLY A 203 -9.61 19.49 24.66
N ALA A 204 -10.37 18.71 25.44
CA ALA A 204 -10.10 18.48 26.85
C ALA A 204 -10.27 17.00 27.19
N PHE A 205 -9.33 16.42 27.94
CA PHE A 205 -9.41 15.04 28.40
C PHE A 205 -10.10 14.98 29.76
N GLU A 206 -11.20 14.22 29.83
CA GLU A 206 -11.88 13.94 31.08
C GLU A 206 -11.41 12.58 31.62
N ARG A 207 -10.93 12.56 32.86
CA ARG A 207 -10.39 11.36 33.50
C ARG A 207 -11.52 10.37 33.85
N SER A 208 -11.43 9.16 33.32
CA SER A 208 -12.37 8.06 33.63
C SER A 208 -11.66 6.70 33.62
N THR A 209 -11.32 6.20 34.82
CA THR A 209 -10.73 4.85 34.96
C THR A 209 -11.67 3.77 34.44
N ASN A 210 -12.98 3.92 34.69
CA ASN A 210 -14.00 2.97 34.25
C ASN A 210 -14.09 2.85 32.72
N LYS A 211 -13.72 3.90 32.00
CA LYS A 211 -13.78 3.92 30.54
C LYS A 211 -12.45 3.47 29.92
N TYR A 212 -11.34 4.03 30.35
CA TYR A 212 -10.07 3.95 29.63
C TYR A 212 -9.12 2.87 30.14
N CYS A 213 -9.48 2.17 31.25
CA CYS A 213 -8.59 1.15 31.82
C CYS A 213 -8.89 -0.22 31.21
N ALA A 214 -7.91 -0.79 30.50
CA ALA A 214 -8.01 -2.11 29.87
C ALA A 214 -7.63 -3.27 30.82
N LEU A 215 -7.95 -3.16 32.11
CA LEU A 215 -7.71 -4.18 33.13
C LEU A 215 -9.03 -4.62 33.81
N PRO A 216 -9.15 -5.88 34.22
CA PRO A 216 -10.29 -6.30 35.05
C PRO A 216 -10.36 -5.52 36.39
N PRO A 217 -11.56 -5.16 36.88
CA PRO A 217 -12.87 -5.50 36.30
C PRO A 217 -13.35 -4.58 35.17
N TYR A 218 -12.64 -3.48 34.89
CA TYR A 218 -13.07 -2.44 33.95
C TYR A 218 -13.20 -2.98 32.52
N SER A 219 -12.23 -3.76 32.06
CA SER A 219 -12.26 -4.34 30.71
C SER A 219 -13.46 -5.26 30.49
N ILE A 220 -13.86 -6.03 31.53
CA ILE A 220 -15.03 -6.90 31.48
C ILE A 220 -16.31 -6.06 31.35
N ASN A 221 -16.44 -5.01 32.16
CA ASN A 221 -17.59 -4.11 32.10
C ASN A 221 -17.65 -3.35 30.75
N ASN A 222 -16.48 -2.97 30.19
CA ASN A 222 -16.41 -2.35 28.89
C ASN A 222 -16.83 -3.33 27.78
N HIS A 223 -16.52 -4.62 27.92
CA HIS A 223 -16.92 -5.65 26.97
C HIS A 223 -18.45 -5.83 26.95
N VAL A 224 -19.11 -5.84 28.11
CA VAL A 224 -20.58 -5.83 28.17
C VAL A 224 -21.15 -4.61 27.44
N ARG A 225 -20.64 -3.43 27.76
CA ARG A 225 -21.06 -2.18 27.09
C ARG A 225 -20.77 -2.17 25.58
N LEU A 226 -19.72 -2.86 25.14
CA LEU A 226 -19.40 -2.98 23.73
C LEU A 226 -20.49 -3.74 22.98
N TYR A 227 -20.97 -4.87 23.50
CA TYR A 227 -22.11 -5.60 22.92
C TYR A 227 -23.38 -4.75 22.91
N GLU A 228 -23.73 -4.08 24.02
CA GLU A 228 -24.89 -3.18 24.07
C GLU A 228 -24.83 -2.06 23.03
N ARG A 229 -23.62 -1.54 22.74
CA ARG A 229 -23.40 -0.50 21.72
C ARG A 229 -23.59 -1.05 20.31
N ILE A 230 -23.03 -2.22 20.00
CA ILE A 230 -23.14 -2.82 18.67
C ILE A 230 -24.58 -3.30 18.38
N ASP A 231 -25.29 -3.81 19.38
CA ASP A 231 -26.69 -4.20 19.26
C ASP A 231 -27.58 -2.98 18.94
N ARG A 232 -27.30 -1.82 19.58
CA ARG A 232 -28.03 -0.58 19.25
C ARG A 232 -27.72 -0.12 17.81
N VAL A 233 -26.48 -0.26 17.34
CA VAL A 233 -26.16 0.04 15.94
C VAL A 233 -26.97 -0.87 15.02
N ALA A 234 -27.00 -2.19 15.28
CA ALA A 234 -27.74 -3.15 14.47
C ALA A 234 -29.26 -2.82 14.38
N ALA A 235 -29.87 -2.39 15.49
CA ALA A 235 -31.25 -1.98 15.51
C ALA A 235 -31.51 -0.70 14.69
N ASP A 236 -30.57 0.25 14.70
CA ASP A 236 -30.73 1.56 14.06
C ASP A 236 -30.28 1.59 12.58
N VAL A 237 -29.66 0.51 12.03
CA VAL A 237 -29.17 0.44 10.63
C VAL A 237 -30.17 0.99 9.60
N PRO A 238 -31.46 0.65 9.63
CA PRO A 238 -32.44 1.16 8.65
C PRO A 238 -32.58 2.68 8.67
N THR A 239 -32.22 3.34 9.78
CA THR A 239 -32.35 4.81 9.92
C THR A 239 -31.17 5.58 9.31
N PHE A 240 -30.07 4.92 8.95
CA PHE A 240 -28.88 5.57 8.46
C PHE A 240 -28.93 5.91 6.97
N GLY A 241 -29.84 5.29 6.22
CA GLY A 241 -29.98 5.50 4.78
C GLY A 241 -28.79 5.00 3.95
N LEU A 242 -28.03 4.03 4.49
CA LEU A 242 -26.85 3.46 3.84
C LEU A 242 -27.19 2.25 2.96
N ASN A 243 -28.20 1.46 3.37
CA ASN A 243 -28.68 0.31 2.61
C ASN A 243 -29.77 0.73 1.62
N THR A 244 -29.82 0.06 0.47
CA THR A 244 -30.79 0.38 -0.59
C THR A 244 -31.31 -0.89 -1.24
N ILE A 245 -32.63 -1.01 -1.36
CA ILE A 245 -33.28 -2.08 -2.13
C ILE A 245 -33.61 -1.55 -3.53
N TYR A 246 -33.05 -2.18 -4.54
CA TYR A 246 -33.44 -2.03 -5.93
C TYR A 246 -34.53 -3.06 -6.20
N PRO A 247 -35.77 -2.64 -6.47
CA PRO A 247 -36.90 -3.55 -6.58
C PRO A 247 -36.84 -4.41 -7.84
N GLY A 248 -37.50 -5.58 -7.79
CA GLY A 248 -37.67 -6.50 -8.91
C GLY A 248 -38.66 -7.59 -8.54
N ASP A 249 -39.23 -8.26 -9.55
CA ASP A 249 -40.27 -9.28 -9.39
C ASP A 249 -39.71 -10.71 -9.48
N ALA A 250 -38.45 -10.88 -9.82
CA ALA A 250 -37.83 -12.20 -9.89
C ALA A 250 -37.73 -12.86 -8.51
N LYS A 251 -37.78 -14.19 -8.50
CA LYS A 251 -37.64 -14.99 -7.27
C LYS A 251 -36.18 -15.30 -6.89
N THR A 252 -35.25 -14.88 -7.69
CA THR A 252 -33.83 -14.84 -7.34
C THR A 252 -33.49 -13.43 -6.92
N GLY A 253 -33.00 -13.24 -5.70
CA GLY A 253 -32.56 -11.93 -5.20
C GLY A 253 -31.06 -11.90 -4.93
N ILE A 254 -30.45 -10.72 -5.03
CA ILE A 254 -29.02 -10.53 -4.83
C ILE A 254 -28.77 -9.63 -3.63
N ILE A 255 -27.80 -10.03 -2.78
CA ILE A 255 -27.24 -9.20 -1.70
C ILE A 255 -25.80 -8.90 -2.06
N THR A 256 -25.38 -7.62 -1.99
CA THR A 256 -24.04 -7.19 -2.35
C THR A 256 -23.65 -5.89 -1.67
N SER A 257 -22.36 -5.53 -1.69
CA SER A 257 -21.81 -4.31 -1.09
C SER A 257 -20.64 -3.77 -1.91
N GLY A 258 -20.21 -2.56 -1.58
CA GLY A 258 -18.98 -1.97 -2.13
C GLY A 258 -18.87 -2.05 -3.65
N ILE A 259 -17.67 -2.28 -4.16
CA ILE A 259 -17.40 -2.37 -5.61
C ILE A 259 -18.16 -3.50 -6.32
N PRO A 260 -18.32 -4.71 -5.74
CA PRO A 260 -19.15 -5.77 -6.32
C PRO A 260 -20.58 -5.34 -6.69
N PHE A 261 -21.17 -4.37 -5.98
CA PHE A 261 -22.46 -3.82 -6.34
C PHE A 261 -22.47 -3.21 -7.75
N GLY A 262 -21.46 -2.39 -8.10
CA GLY A 262 -21.38 -1.79 -9.44
C GLY A 262 -21.26 -2.85 -10.54
N TYR A 263 -20.45 -3.87 -10.31
CA TYR A 263 -20.32 -5.01 -11.23
C TYR A 263 -21.62 -5.81 -11.36
N THR A 264 -22.36 -5.95 -10.26
CA THR A 264 -23.64 -6.68 -10.24
C THR A 264 -24.69 -5.96 -11.09
N ILE A 265 -24.90 -4.66 -10.88
CA ILE A 265 -25.88 -3.88 -11.64
C ILE A 265 -25.57 -3.89 -13.12
N GLU A 266 -24.30 -3.67 -13.49
CA GLU A 266 -23.87 -3.71 -14.89
C GLU A 266 -24.03 -5.11 -15.49
N ALA A 267 -23.73 -6.17 -14.74
CA ALA A 267 -23.91 -7.55 -15.19
C ALA A 267 -25.38 -7.91 -15.42
N LEU A 268 -26.28 -7.50 -14.50
CA LEU A 268 -27.73 -7.69 -14.64
C LEU A 268 -28.24 -7.00 -15.90
N HIS A 269 -27.84 -5.74 -16.12
CA HIS A 269 -28.22 -5.01 -17.34
C HIS A 269 -27.73 -5.73 -18.62
N GLN A 270 -26.48 -6.19 -18.64
CA GLN A 270 -25.92 -6.91 -19.78
C GLN A 270 -26.56 -8.28 -20.03
N LEU A 271 -27.12 -8.92 -19.00
CA LEU A 271 -27.82 -10.20 -19.09
C LEU A 271 -29.32 -10.05 -19.38
N GLY A 272 -29.88 -8.82 -19.37
CA GLY A 272 -31.31 -8.59 -19.50
C GLY A 272 -32.10 -9.08 -18.30
N LEU A 273 -31.52 -8.97 -17.09
CA LEU A 273 -32.08 -9.44 -15.81
C LEU A 273 -32.40 -8.25 -14.88
N GLU A 274 -32.94 -7.15 -15.42
CA GLU A 274 -33.24 -5.93 -14.67
C GLU A 274 -34.40 -6.12 -13.65
N ASP A 275 -35.15 -7.21 -13.73
CA ASP A 275 -36.22 -7.59 -12.82
C ASP A 275 -35.73 -8.32 -11.56
N VAL A 276 -34.44 -8.62 -11.46
CA VAL A 276 -33.84 -9.24 -10.27
C VAL A 276 -33.70 -8.21 -9.14
N PRO A 277 -34.35 -8.41 -7.97
CA PRO A 277 -34.21 -7.51 -6.85
C PRO A 277 -32.79 -7.57 -6.27
N VAL A 278 -32.24 -6.39 -5.91
CA VAL A 278 -30.90 -6.28 -5.33
C VAL A 278 -30.96 -5.51 -4.02
N LEU A 279 -30.47 -6.12 -2.94
CA LEU A 279 -30.19 -5.43 -1.69
C LEU A 279 -28.72 -5.01 -1.68
N LYS A 280 -28.47 -3.71 -1.79
CA LYS A 280 -27.17 -3.11 -1.60
C LYS A 280 -26.97 -2.77 -0.14
N LEU A 281 -25.98 -3.37 0.48
CA LEU A 281 -25.58 -3.06 1.85
C LEU A 281 -24.47 -2.01 1.84
N GLY A 282 -24.74 -0.85 2.42
CA GLY A 282 -23.71 0.16 2.71
C GLY A 282 -23.06 -0.08 4.07
N MET A 283 -23.86 -0.57 5.05
CA MET A 283 -23.34 -1.11 6.31
C MET A 283 -23.31 -2.64 6.23
N THR A 284 -22.12 -3.22 6.28
CA THR A 284 -21.91 -4.66 6.14
C THR A 284 -21.66 -5.36 7.48
N TYR A 285 -21.47 -4.58 8.54
CA TYR A 285 -21.46 -5.05 9.93
C TYR A 285 -21.81 -3.90 10.89
N PRO A 286 -22.68 -4.12 11.92
CA PRO A 286 -23.56 -5.28 12.02
C PRO A 286 -24.68 -5.23 10.97
N LEU A 287 -25.24 -6.38 10.63
CA LEU A 287 -26.43 -6.44 9.78
C LEU A 287 -27.70 -6.23 10.62
N ASN A 288 -28.71 -5.59 10.03
CA ASN A 288 -30.04 -5.58 10.60
C ASN A 288 -30.81 -6.85 10.17
N GLU A 289 -31.13 -7.72 11.14
CA GLU A 289 -31.78 -9.01 10.85
C GLU A 289 -33.15 -8.85 10.19
N GLU A 290 -33.95 -7.87 10.64
CA GLU A 290 -35.28 -7.64 10.10
C GLU A 290 -35.27 -7.20 8.64
N GLU A 291 -34.30 -6.35 8.27
CA GLU A 291 -34.07 -5.90 6.88
C GLU A 291 -33.67 -7.08 5.98
N ILE A 292 -32.72 -7.90 6.43
CA ILE A 292 -32.29 -9.08 5.68
C ILE A 292 -33.44 -10.06 5.52
N VAL A 293 -34.15 -10.42 6.60
CA VAL A 293 -35.30 -11.31 6.57
C VAL A 293 -36.40 -10.77 5.67
N GLY A 294 -36.72 -9.47 5.79
CA GLY A 294 -37.69 -8.80 4.94
C GLY A 294 -37.40 -8.95 3.46
N PHE A 295 -36.12 -8.89 3.08
CA PHE A 295 -35.67 -9.05 1.69
C PHE A 295 -35.71 -10.51 1.22
N ILE A 296 -35.24 -11.46 2.04
CA ILE A 296 -35.01 -12.85 1.58
C ILE A 296 -36.20 -13.80 1.74
N LYS A 297 -37.19 -13.48 2.57
CA LYS A 297 -38.28 -14.43 2.98
C LYS A 297 -39.14 -14.93 1.83
N ASP A 298 -39.33 -14.15 0.78
CA ASP A 298 -40.20 -14.44 -0.37
C ASP A 298 -39.43 -14.87 -1.63
N LEU A 299 -38.12 -15.10 -1.50
CA LEU A 299 -37.25 -15.52 -2.59
C LEU A 299 -37.09 -17.04 -2.66
N ASP A 300 -36.90 -17.57 -3.88
CA ASP A 300 -36.61 -18.98 -4.11
C ASP A 300 -35.07 -19.25 -4.15
N THR A 301 -34.27 -18.19 -4.41
CA THR A 301 -32.82 -18.26 -4.41
C THR A 301 -32.24 -16.93 -3.94
N ILE A 302 -31.27 -16.99 -3.03
CA ILE A 302 -30.50 -15.83 -2.56
C ILE A 302 -29.10 -15.94 -3.14
N VAL A 303 -28.61 -14.90 -3.80
CA VAL A 303 -27.26 -14.83 -4.32
C VAL A 303 -26.48 -13.76 -3.57
N VAL A 304 -25.33 -14.10 -3.00
CA VAL A 304 -24.43 -13.13 -2.36
C VAL A 304 -23.25 -12.88 -3.29
N VAL A 305 -23.06 -11.62 -3.70
CA VAL A 305 -21.98 -11.21 -4.58
C VAL A 305 -20.99 -10.38 -3.79
N GLU A 306 -19.86 -10.99 -3.41
CA GLU A 306 -18.78 -10.37 -2.64
C GLU A 306 -17.41 -10.89 -3.06
N GLU A 307 -16.38 -10.06 -2.92
CA GLU A 307 -15.00 -10.44 -3.20
C GLU A 307 -14.36 -11.15 -2.01
N LEU A 308 -13.37 -12.00 -2.28
CA LEU A 308 -12.59 -12.77 -1.30
C LEU A 308 -13.46 -13.80 -0.54
N GLU A 309 -13.12 -14.09 0.73
CA GLU A 309 -13.84 -15.07 1.55
C GLU A 309 -15.26 -14.63 1.87
N PRO A 310 -16.17 -15.60 2.08
CA PRO A 310 -17.61 -15.36 2.23
C PRO A 310 -17.98 -14.76 3.59
N PHE A 311 -17.78 -13.45 3.75
CA PHE A 311 -18.15 -12.71 4.95
C PHE A 311 -19.65 -12.40 5.02
N LEU A 312 -20.21 -11.79 3.98
CA LEU A 312 -21.65 -11.49 3.92
C LEU A 312 -22.48 -12.78 3.80
N GLU A 313 -22.05 -13.71 2.97
CA GLU A 313 -22.71 -15.00 2.79
C GLU A 313 -22.87 -15.73 4.12
N MET A 314 -21.84 -15.78 4.96
CA MET A 314 -21.90 -16.41 6.28
C MET A 314 -22.93 -15.73 7.18
N ASN A 315 -22.95 -14.41 7.25
CA ASN A 315 -23.90 -13.65 8.05
C ASN A 315 -25.35 -13.84 7.54
N VAL A 316 -25.56 -13.82 6.22
CA VAL A 316 -26.88 -14.04 5.62
C VAL A 316 -27.37 -15.47 5.88
N ARG A 317 -26.48 -16.48 5.79
CA ARG A 317 -26.81 -17.88 6.13
C ARG A 317 -27.20 -18.04 7.61
N GLU A 318 -26.49 -17.39 8.53
CA GLU A 318 -26.78 -17.40 9.96
C GLU A 318 -28.16 -16.79 10.23
N ILE A 319 -28.45 -15.62 9.67
CA ILE A 319 -29.75 -14.94 9.80
C ILE A 319 -30.88 -15.83 9.23
N ALA A 320 -30.68 -16.37 8.03
CA ALA A 320 -31.67 -17.25 7.39
C ALA A 320 -31.97 -18.47 8.27
N GLN A 321 -30.94 -19.13 8.82
CA GLN A 321 -31.09 -20.27 9.70
C GLN A 321 -31.83 -19.91 10.99
N LYS A 322 -31.46 -18.80 11.63
CA LYS A 322 -32.09 -18.30 12.87
C LYS A 322 -33.60 -18.05 12.68
N HIS A 323 -33.97 -17.58 11.50
CA HIS A 323 -35.39 -17.31 11.14
C HIS A 323 -36.07 -18.43 10.36
N HIS A 324 -35.50 -19.64 10.36
CA HIS A 324 -36.05 -20.84 9.71
C HIS A 324 -36.31 -20.67 8.20
N ILE A 325 -35.59 -19.79 7.53
CA ILE A 325 -35.65 -19.61 6.07
C ILE A 325 -34.75 -20.67 5.42
N THR A 326 -35.33 -21.52 4.59
CA THR A 326 -34.65 -22.66 3.96
C THR A 326 -34.21 -22.37 2.52
N THR A 327 -34.43 -21.14 2.04
CA THR A 327 -34.03 -20.70 0.71
C THR A 327 -32.51 -20.86 0.52
N PRO A 328 -32.07 -21.50 -0.59
CA PRO A 328 -30.65 -21.68 -0.83
C PRO A 328 -29.90 -20.34 -0.98
N VAL A 329 -28.79 -20.22 -0.26
CA VAL A 329 -27.88 -19.07 -0.37
C VAL A 329 -26.67 -19.50 -1.19
N ILE A 330 -26.45 -18.86 -2.31
CA ILE A 330 -25.36 -19.12 -3.27
C ILE A 330 -24.36 -17.95 -3.21
N GLY A 331 -23.09 -18.23 -3.07
CA GLY A 331 -22.03 -17.22 -3.01
C GLY A 331 -20.70 -17.79 -3.42
N GLY A 332 -19.79 -18.00 -2.48
CA GLY A 332 -18.42 -18.50 -2.71
C GLY A 332 -18.32 -19.91 -3.32
N ASP A 333 -19.41 -20.61 -3.52
CA ASP A 333 -19.46 -21.87 -4.30
C ASP A 333 -19.42 -21.60 -5.82
N VAL A 334 -19.81 -20.40 -6.25
CA VAL A 334 -19.89 -20.01 -7.66
C VAL A 334 -18.92 -18.84 -7.95
N PHE A 335 -18.81 -17.89 -7.03
CA PHE A 335 -17.89 -16.75 -7.14
C PHE A 335 -16.50 -17.13 -6.61
N PRO A 336 -15.41 -16.69 -7.27
CA PRO A 336 -14.06 -16.94 -6.77
C PRO A 336 -13.82 -16.27 -5.42
N LYS A 337 -13.02 -16.96 -4.57
CA LYS A 337 -12.62 -16.45 -3.24
C LYS A 337 -11.27 -15.73 -3.27
N ILE A 338 -10.75 -15.44 -4.43
CA ILE A 338 -9.46 -14.79 -4.68
C ILE A 338 -9.60 -13.78 -5.80
N ASN A 339 -8.73 -12.77 -5.80
CA ASN A 339 -8.66 -11.70 -6.78
C ASN A 339 -9.87 -10.75 -6.77
N GLU A 340 -9.70 -9.63 -7.47
CA GLU A 340 -10.79 -8.68 -7.70
C GLU A 340 -11.81 -9.20 -8.72
N PHE A 341 -13.04 -8.75 -8.59
CA PHE A 341 -14.08 -9.05 -9.56
C PHE A 341 -14.02 -8.11 -10.78
N SER A 342 -14.81 -8.47 -11.78
CA SER A 342 -15.10 -7.65 -12.94
C SER A 342 -16.54 -7.90 -13.39
N THR A 343 -17.12 -6.97 -14.14
CA THR A 343 -18.46 -7.15 -14.73
C THR A 343 -18.59 -8.45 -15.52
N GLY A 344 -17.58 -8.82 -16.32
CA GLY A 344 -17.59 -10.06 -17.10
C GLY A 344 -17.58 -11.32 -16.23
N LEU A 345 -16.81 -11.33 -15.12
CA LEU A 345 -16.80 -12.42 -14.15
C LEU A 345 -18.17 -12.56 -13.48
N VAL A 346 -18.70 -11.46 -12.94
CA VAL A 346 -20.00 -11.46 -12.25
C VAL A 346 -21.11 -11.89 -13.21
N ALA A 347 -21.13 -11.38 -14.45
CA ALA A 347 -22.09 -11.82 -15.47
C ALA A 347 -22.00 -13.32 -15.76
N SER A 348 -20.79 -13.87 -15.84
CA SER A 348 -20.57 -15.31 -16.07
C SER A 348 -21.09 -16.16 -14.92
N CYS A 349 -20.88 -15.71 -13.67
CA CYS A 349 -21.37 -16.40 -12.48
C CYS A 349 -22.91 -16.32 -12.38
N LEU A 350 -23.49 -15.13 -12.58
CA LEU A 350 -24.95 -14.94 -12.59
C LEU A 350 -25.63 -15.74 -13.71
N ALA A 351 -25.05 -15.78 -14.91
CA ALA A 351 -25.56 -16.59 -16.01
C ALA A 351 -25.64 -18.10 -15.68
N LYS A 352 -24.65 -18.62 -14.94
CA LYS A 352 -24.64 -20.01 -14.46
C LYS A 352 -25.77 -20.27 -13.43
N ILE A 353 -26.04 -19.30 -12.57
CA ILE A 353 -27.07 -19.43 -11.53
C ILE A 353 -28.47 -19.30 -12.12
N THR A 354 -28.69 -18.33 -13.00
CA THR A 354 -30.00 -17.99 -13.55
C THR A 354 -30.36 -18.73 -14.83
N GLY A 355 -29.39 -19.37 -15.49
CA GLY A 355 -29.59 -19.97 -16.80
C GLY A 355 -29.62 -18.95 -17.97
N ALA A 356 -29.33 -17.68 -17.70
CA ALA A 356 -29.29 -16.64 -18.72
C ALA A 356 -28.14 -16.86 -19.72
N SER A 357 -28.35 -16.44 -20.96
CA SER A 357 -27.32 -16.52 -21.99
C SER A 357 -26.34 -15.37 -21.87
N LEU A 358 -25.03 -15.66 -21.88
CA LEU A 358 -24.01 -14.62 -21.90
C LEU A 358 -24.09 -13.81 -23.19
N PRO A 359 -24.03 -12.46 -23.11
CA PRO A 359 -23.92 -11.62 -24.29
C PRO A 359 -22.69 -12.01 -25.12
N ARG A 360 -22.86 -12.06 -26.45
CA ARG A 360 -21.80 -12.47 -27.38
C ARG A 360 -20.47 -11.73 -27.14
N ARG A 361 -20.52 -10.45 -26.77
CA ARG A 361 -19.34 -9.64 -26.49
C ARG A 361 -18.57 -10.15 -25.27
N ILE A 362 -19.26 -10.52 -24.19
CA ILE A 362 -18.62 -11.05 -22.98
C ILE A 362 -18.07 -12.44 -23.24
N ASP A 363 -18.87 -13.34 -23.79
CA ASP A 363 -18.47 -14.71 -24.13
C ASP A 363 -17.24 -14.73 -25.07
N PHE A 364 -17.26 -13.87 -26.11
CA PHE A 364 -16.12 -13.72 -27.02
C PHE A 364 -14.87 -13.21 -26.29
N SER A 365 -14.99 -12.18 -25.44
CA SER A 365 -13.86 -11.61 -24.72
C SER A 365 -13.23 -12.60 -23.75
N LEU A 366 -14.05 -13.38 -23.02
CA LEU A 366 -13.57 -14.43 -22.12
C LEU A 366 -12.85 -15.55 -22.88
N LYS A 367 -13.43 -16.05 -23.97
CA LYS A 367 -12.81 -17.07 -24.82
C LYS A 367 -11.52 -16.57 -25.46
N LEU A 368 -11.49 -15.31 -25.92
CA LEU A 368 -10.29 -14.69 -26.47
C LEU A 368 -9.18 -14.62 -25.41
N PHE A 369 -9.49 -14.13 -24.21
CA PHE A 369 -8.53 -14.05 -23.12
C PHE A 369 -7.98 -15.43 -22.75
N ASP A 370 -8.87 -16.42 -22.58
CA ASP A 370 -8.45 -17.80 -22.25
C ASP A 370 -7.57 -18.41 -23.35
N GLY A 371 -7.86 -18.11 -24.61
CA GLY A 371 -7.04 -18.56 -25.73
C GLY A 371 -5.64 -17.96 -25.80
N TYR A 372 -5.48 -16.73 -25.33
CA TYR A 372 -4.21 -16.00 -25.45
C TYR A 372 -3.45 -15.82 -24.13
N LYS A 373 -4.06 -16.05 -22.95
CA LYS A 373 -3.42 -15.79 -21.65
C LYS A 373 -2.06 -16.48 -21.47
N ALA A 374 -1.90 -17.68 -22.03
CA ALA A 374 -0.64 -18.42 -21.98
C ALA A 374 0.47 -17.79 -22.85
N SER A 375 0.11 -17.02 -23.88
CA SER A 375 1.04 -16.32 -24.78
C SER A 375 1.35 -14.89 -24.32
N ILE A 376 0.60 -14.35 -23.36
CA ILE A 376 0.86 -13.03 -22.80
C ILE A 376 2.06 -13.12 -21.84
N PRO A 377 3.19 -12.44 -22.14
CA PRO A 377 4.36 -12.52 -21.27
C PRO A 377 4.08 -11.85 -19.93
N SER A 378 4.49 -12.51 -18.84
CA SER A 378 4.47 -11.93 -17.50
C SER A 378 5.35 -10.68 -17.47
N ARG A 379 4.83 -9.58 -16.94
CA ARG A 379 5.55 -8.31 -16.78
C ARG A 379 5.72 -8.03 -15.30
N PHE A 380 6.78 -8.57 -14.73
CA PHE A 380 7.12 -8.28 -13.34
C PHE A 380 7.52 -6.80 -13.17
N PRO A 381 7.14 -6.16 -12.05
CA PRO A 381 7.66 -4.86 -11.70
C PRO A 381 9.19 -4.91 -11.58
N THR A 382 9.87 -3.87 -12.02
CA THR A 382 11.33 -3.80 -12.03
C THR A 382 11.80 -2.51 -11.40
N PHE A 383 13.06 -2.50 -10.93
CA PHE A 383 13.69 -1.32 -10.37
C PHE A 383 13.82 -0.17 -11.36
N CYS A 384 13.74 1.04 -10.85
CA CYS A 384 14.01 2.24 -11.63
C CYS A 384 15.44 2.25 -12.20
N PRO A 385 15.70 2.91 -13.34
CA PRO A 385 17.05 3.21 -13.79
C PRO A 385 17.84 3.96 -12.71
N GLY A 386 19.06 3.50 -12.39
CA GLY A 386 19.88 4.10 -11.34
C GLY A 386 19.42 3.86 -9.91
N CYS A 387 18.53 2.90 -9.66
CA CYS A 387 18.09 2.56 -8.30
C CYS A 387 19.29 2.10 -7.44
N PRO A 388 19.52 2.70 -6.25
CA PRO A 388 20.62 2.33 -5.37
C PRO A 388 20.47 0.93 -4.77
N GLU A 389 19.23 0.50 -4.49
CA GLU A 389 18.94 -0.83 -3.94
C GLU A 389 19.35 -1.93 -4.91
N ARG A 390 19.11 -1.74 -6.21
CA ARG A 390 19.55 -2.65 -7.26
C ARG A 390 21.07 -2.74 -7.34
N ALA A 391 21.78 -1.62 -7.20
CA ALA A 391 23.24 -1.61 -7.20
C ALA A 391 23.80 -2.41 -6.03
N MET A 392 23.21 -2.26 -4.83
CA MET A 392 23.59 -3.03 -3.65
C MET A 392 23.33 -4.54 -3.84
N MET A 393 22.18 -4.92 -4.38
CA MET A 393 21.82 -6.32 -4.64
C MET A 393 22.75 -6.98 -5.65
N MET A 394 23.09 -6.26 -6.71
CA MET A 394 24.08 -6.72 -7.69
C MET A 394 25.46 -6.93 -7.02
N ALA A 395 25.88 -6.00 -6.17
CA ALA A 395 27.15 -6.13 -5.45
C ALA A 395 27.14 -7.33 -4.48
N ILE A 396 26.03 -7.58 -3.77
CA ILE A 396 25.87 -8.79 -2.94
C ILE A 396 25.97 -10.04 -3.79
N LYS A 397 25.25 -10.13 -4.90
CA LYS A 397 25.29 -11.28 -5.81
C LYS A 397 26.71 -11.54 -6.33
N LYS A 398 27.47 -10.49 -6.61
CA LYS A 398 28.90 -10.63 -7.00
C LYS A 398 29.78 -11.05 -5.82
N ALA A 399 29.56 -10.46 -4.64
CA ALA A 399 30.35 -10.78 -3.46
C ALA A 399 30.17 -12.24 -2.97
N THR A 400 29.01 -12.82 -3.25
CA THR A 400 28.65 -14.19 -2.80
C THR A 400 28.74 -15.24 -3.91
N LYS A 401 29.06 -14.86 -5.16
CA LYS A 401 29.08 -15.76 -6.32
C LYS A 401 29.98 -16.98 -6.13
N ASP A 402 31.12 -16.79 -5.48
CA ASP A 402 32.12 -17.83 -5.29
C ASP A 402 31.93 -18.62 -3.98
N LEU A 403 30.90 -18.30 -3.19
CA LEU A 403 30.57 -19.02 -1.97
C LEU A 403 29.77 -20.27 -2.32
N THR A 404 30.48 -21.38 -2.56
CA THR A 404 29.86 -22.67 -2.84
C THR A 404 29.53 -23.45 -1.56
N SER A 405 30.22 -23.16 -0.47
CA SER A 405 29.96 -23.70 0.88
C SER A 405 30.66 -22.80 1.91
N PRO A 406 29.94 -22.22 2.89
CA PRO A 406 28.47 -22.30 3.01
C PRO A 406 27.75 -21.54 1.88
N LYS A 407 26.55 -21.97 1.50
CA LYS A 407 25.66 -21.24 0.60
C LYS A 407 25.24 -19.92 1.23
N THR A 408 24.67 -19.03 0.43
CA THR A 408 24.09 -17.79 0.94
C THR A 408 22.57 -17.88 0.85
N VAL A 409 21.90 -17.62 1.96
CA VAL A 409 20.44 -17.46 2.04
C VAL A 409 20.12 -15.98 2.19
N VAL A 410 19.21 -15.47 1.36
CA VAL A 410 18.84 -14.07 1.34
C VAL A 410 17.37 -13.89 1.73
N ALA A 411 17.14 -13.36 2.91
CA ALA A 411 15.83 -12.99 3.41
C ALA A 411 15.41 -11.61 2.88
N GLY A 412 14.38 -11.57 2.05
CA GLY A 412 13.78 -10.34 1.56
C GLY A 412 12.85 -9.70 2.59
N ASP A 413 12.39 -8.49 2.29
CA ASP A 413 11.44 -7.73 3.10
C ASP A 413 10.57 -6.85 2.20
N ILE A 414 9.66 -6.07 2.75
CA ILE A 414 8.68 -5.25 2.04
C ILE A 414 9.22 -3.83 1.83
N GLY A 415 9.35 -3.44 0.59
CA GLY A 415 9.85 -2.17 0.08
C GLY A 415 10.21 -2.30 -1.39
N CYS A 416 10.74 -1.26 -2.05
CA CYS A 416 11.12 -1.38 -3.47
C CYS A 416 12.09 -2.54 -3.73
N TYR A 417 12.91 -2.89 -2.77
CA TYR A 417 13.84 -4.03 -2.83
C TYR A 417 13.16 -5.41 -2.91
N VAL A 418 11.84 -5.52 -2.69
CA VAL A 418 11.06 -6.74 -3.00
C VAL A 418 11.22 -7.17 -4.46
N MET A 419 11.43 -6.21 -5.36
CA MET A 419 11.64 -6.47 -6.78
C MET A 419 12.91 -7.28 -7.07
N GLY A 420 13.83 -7.38 -6.12
CA GLY A 420 15.00 -8.27 -6.20
C GLY A 420 14.66 -9.76 -6.28
N LEU A 421 13.43 -10.17 -5.92
CA LEU A 421 12.90 -11.53 -6.12
C LEU A 421 12.76 -11.85 -7.62
N ASN A 422 12.44 -10.83 -8.44
CA ASN A 422 12.15 -11.00 -9.86
C ASN A 422 13.42 -11.19 -10.71
N PRO A 423 13.33 -11.95 -11.83
CA PRO A 423 14.42 -12.02 -12.81
C PRO A 423 14.77 -10.63 -13.37
N PRO A 424 16.03 -10.43 -13.77
CA PRO A 424 17.15 -11.37 -13.74
C PRO A 424 17.94 -11.37 -12.42
N LEU A 425 17.61 -10.51 -11.45
CA LEU A 425 18.30 -10.48 -10.16
C LEU A 425 18.06 -11.76 -9.36
N SER A 426 16.82 -12.12 -9.11
CA SER A 426 16.40 -13.34 -8.40
C SER A 426 17.26 -13.61 -7.17
N ILE A 427 17.43 -12.58 -6.31
CA ILE A 427 18.37 -12.63 -5.19
C ILE A 427 17.73 -13.06 -3.87
N SER A 428 16.44 -12.76 -3.66
CA SER A 428 15.76 -13.11 -2.41
C SER A 428 15.18 -14.52 -2.46
N ASP A 429 15.39 -15.32 -1.41
CA ASP A 429 14.88 -16.68 -1.29
C ASP A 429 13.47 -16.72 -0.71
N PHE A 430 13.13 -15.79 0.19
CA PHE A 430 11.80 -15.68 0.79
C PHE A 430 11.48 -14.26 1.24
N ILE A 431 10.18 -13.96 1.38
CA ILE A 431 9.62 -12.70 1.88
C ILE A 431 8.38 -13.05 2.71
N ILE A 432 8.19 -12.41 3.87
CA ILE A 432 7.05 -12.67 4.75
C ILE A 432 6.20 -11.38 4.92
N CYS A 433 6.70 -10.43 5.70
CA CYS A 433 6.07 -9.15 6.01
C CYS A 433 7.13 -8.13 6.36
N MET A 434 6.76 -6.89 6.66
CA MET A 434 7.71 -5.86 7.11
C MET A 434 8.50 -6.36 8.32
N SER A 435 9.85 -6.38 8.21
CA SER A 435 10.81 -6.94 9.18
C SER A 435 10.75 -8.47 9.37
N GLY A 436 9.81 -9.16 8.72
CA GLY A 436 9.67 -10.62 8.82
C GLY A 436 10.88 -11.37 8.29
N GLY A 437 11.58 -10.81 7.29
CA GLY A 437 12.81 -11.39 6.74
C GLY A 437 13.92 -11.48 7.79
N LEU A 438 14.21 -10.40 8.52
CA LEU A 438 15.20 -10.41 9.61
C LEU A 438 14.79 -11.37 10.72
N SER A 439 13.52 -11.35 11.13
CA SER A 439 13.03 -12.22 12.20
C SER A 439 13.17 -13.71 11.84
N ALA A 440 12.85 -14.10 10.61
CA ALA A 440 13.06 -15.46 10.13
C ALA A 440 14.56 -15.82 10.01
N ALA A 441 15.39 -14.85 9.58
CA ALA A 441 16.85 -15.02 9.48
C ALA A 441 17.47 -15.33 10.85
N ILE A 442 16.96 -14.76 11.96
CA ILE A 442 17.40 -15.08 13.32
C ILE A 442 17.18 -16.57 13.59
N GLY A 443 15.98 -17.10 13.32
CA GLY A 443 15.67 -18.51 13.49
C GLY A 443 16.54 -19.43 12.64
N LEU A 444 16.72 -19.08 11.35
CA LEU A 444 17.59 -19.80 10.42
C LEU A 444 19.03 -19.85 10.91
N SER A 445 19.58 -18.76 11.42
CA SER A 445 20.96 -18.66 11.92
C SER A 445 21.29 -19.62 13.07
N LYS A 446 20.27 -20.22 13.69
CA LYS A 446 20.41 -21.22 14.75
C LYS A 446 20.36 -22.66 14.24
N LYS A 447 20.03 -22.88 12.98
CA LYS A 447 19.72 -24.20 12.46
C LYS A 447 20.47 -24.58 11.18
N ILE A 448 21.11 -23.60 10.53
CA ILE A 448 21.92 -23.82 9.32
C ILE A 448 23.27 -23.11 9.47
N ASP A 449 24.28 -23.67 8.81
CA ASP A 449 25.64 -23.11 8.77
C ASP A 449 25.86 -22.15 7.61
N ASP A 450 24.83 -21.95 6.76
CA ASP A 450 24.86 -21.07 5.61
C ASP A 450 25.01 -19.60 6.00
N SER A 451 25.60 -18.80 5.12
CA SER A 451 25.65 -17.35 5.29
C SER A 451 24.26 -16.75 5.10
N ILE A 452 23.77 -15.98 6.07
CA ILE A 452 22.42 -15.39 6.00
C ILE A 452 22.52 -13.89 5.86
N ILE A 453 21.85 -13.35 4.84
CA ILE A 453 21.73 -11.92 4.56
C ILE A 453 20.25 -11.55 4.67
N ALA A 454 19.92 -10.54 5.45
CA ALA A 454 18.55 -10.01 5.55
C ALA A 454 18.49 -8.59 5.01
N PHE A 455 17.42 -8.26 4.32
CA PHE A 455 17.15 -6.91 3.81
C PHE A 455 16.11 -6.21 4.68
N ILE A 456 16.24 -4.88 4.81
CA ILE A 456 15.23 -4.03 5.42
C ILE A 456 15.37 -2.59 4.87
N GLY A 457 14.26 -1.88 4.72
CA GLY A 457 14.28 -0.45 4.37
C GLY A 457 14.42 0.45 5.60
N ASP A 458 14.80 1.70 5.39
CA ASP A 458 14.91 2.74 6.43
C ASP A 458 13.58 2.94 7.18
N SER A 459 12.48 3.00 6.50
CA SER A 459 11.14 3.11 7.10
C SER A 459 10.75 1.83 7.85
N THR A 460 10.95 0.66 7.26
CA THR A 460 10.67 -0.63 7.91
C THR A 460 11.52 -0.85 9.16
N PHE A 461 12.77 -0.36 9.16
CA PHE A 461 13.64 -0.40 10.33
C PHE A 461 13.01 0.31 11.53
N VAL A 462 12.41 1.49 11.29
CA VAL A 462 11.69 2.24 12.36
C VAL A 462 10.35 1.60 12.69
N HIS A 463 9.65 1.06 11.68
CA HIS A 463 8.31 0.48 11.84
C HIS A 463 8.29 -0.73 12.80
N THR A 464 9.10 -1.74 12.50
CA THR A 464 9.16 -3.01 13.26
C THR A 464 10.57 -3.61 13.34
N GLY A 465 11.56 -3.01 12.67
CA GLY A 465 12.91 -3.56 12.57
C GLY A 465 13.74 -3.41 13.86
N MET A 466 13.55 -2.34 14.63
CA MET A 466 14.32 -2.14 15.86
C MET A 466 14.13 -3.27 16.88
N PRO A 467 12.92 -3.74 17.20
CA PRO A 467 12.72 -4.91 18.05
C PRO A 467 13.41 -6.17 17.51
N ALA A 468 13.37 -6.41 16.21
CA ALA A 468 14.03 -7.55 15.58
C ALA A 468 15.57 -7.46 15.69
N VAL A 469 16.16 -6.26 15.62
CA VAL A 469 17.59 -6.04 15.87
C VAL A 469 17.94 -6.36 17.33
N VAL A 470 17.14 -5.91 18.30
CA VAL A 470 17.32 -6.24 19.72
C VAL A 470 17.29 -7.75 19.94
N ASP A 471 16.32 -8.44 19.32
CA ASP A 471 16.20 -9.89 19.39
C ASP A 471 17.43 -10.59 18.77
N ALA A 472 17.88 -10.14 17.61
CA ALA A 472 19.06 -10.68 16.93
C ALA A 472 20.34 -10.54 17.76
N VAL A 473 20.54 -9.38 18.42
CA VAL A 473 21.70 -9.14 19.30
C VAL A 473 21.59 -9.99 20.56
N THR A 474 20.44 -9.98 21.23
CA THR A 474 20.21 -10.73 22.47
C THR A 474 20.43 -12.23 22.26
N ASN A 475 19.95 -12.75 21.14
CA ASN A 475 20.05 -14.16 20.79
C ASN A 475 21.32 -14.49 19.99
N GLN A 476 22.25 -13.56 19.83
CA GLN A 476 23.54 -13.79 19.14
C GLN A 476 23.34 -14.40 17.75
N ALA A 477 22.42 -13.87 16.97
CA ALA A 477 22.13 -14.33 15.62
C ALA A 477 23.28 -13.98 14.66
N ASN A 478 23.73 -14.97 13.86
CA ASN A 478 24.80 -14.75 12.89
C ASN A 478 24.21 -14.34 11.53
N VAL A 479 23.84 -13.06 11.38
CA VAL A 479 23.13 -12.51 10.20
C VAL A 479 23.81 -11.23 9.73
N LEU A 480 23.98 -11.04 8.43
CA LEU A 480 24.25 -9.74 7.82
C LEU A 480 22.93 -9.04 7.55
N LEU A 481 22.65 -7.96 8.23
CA LEU A 481 21.53 -7.08 7.94
C LEU A 481 21.97 -5.96 7.00
N VAL A 482 21.25 -5.76 5.90
CA VAL A 482 21.43 -4.64 4.98
C VAL A 482 20.24 -3.69 5.12
N ILE A 483 20.50 -2.48 5.61
CA ILE A 483 19.49 -1.41 5.69
C ILE A 483 19.61 -0.55 4.44
N PHE A 484 18.55 -0.50 3.63
CA PHE A 484 18.45 0.40 2.48
C PHE A 484 17.98 1.78 2.95
N ASP A 485 18.92 2.70 3.19
CA ASP A 485 18.65 4.09 3.56
C ASP A 485 18.54 4.94 2.29
N ASN A 486 17.36 4.95 1.69
CA ASN A 486 17.05 5.76 0.53
C ASN A 486 16.33 7.08 0.88
N ARG A 487 16.08 7.35 2.17
CA ARG A 487 15.47 8.54 2.76
C ARG A 487 14.01 8.79 2.37
N TRP A 488 13.30 7.78 1.86
CA TRP A 488 11.92 7.90 1.41
C TRP A 488 11.15 6.59 1.58
N VAL A 489 9.87 6.69 1.95
CA VAL A 489 8.91 5.58 1.81
C VAL A 489 8.55 5.48 0.33
N ALA A 490 9.50 4.97 -0.47
CA ALA A 490 9.48 5.15 -1.92
C ALA A 490 8.38 4.32 -2.61
N MET A 491 8.05 3.13 -2.08
CA MET A 491 7.09 2.21 -2.70
C MET A 491 5.65 2.77 -2.68
N THR A 492 5.31 3.59 -1.70
CA THR A 492 3.94 4.07 -1.46
C THR A 492 3.69 5.51 -1.90
N GLY A 493 4.69 6.20 -2.48
CA GLY A 493 4.52 7.57 -2.99
C GLY A 493 5.63 8.55 -2.59
N HIS A 494 6.70 8.10 -1.92
CA HIS A 494 7.81 8.92 -1.45
C HIS A 494 7.46 9.84 -0.26
N GLN A 495 6.67 9.33 0.67
CA GLN A 495 6.44 10.00 1.94
C GLN A 495 7.75 10.09 2.75
N PRO A 496 7.92 11.11 3.61
CA PRO A 496 9.08 11.17 4.49
C PRO A 496 9.06 10.02 5.50
N PRO A 497 10.15 9.23 5.64
CA PRO A 497 10.23 8.23 6.69
C PRO A 497 10.34 8.88 8.07
N MET A 498 9.82 8.21 9.08
CA MET A 498 9.92 8.68 10.46
C MET A 498 11.39 8.86 10.88
N GLY A 499 11.67 9.97 11.55
CA GLY A 499 13.02 10.33 11.98
C GLY A 499 13.94 10.82 10.86
N LYS A 500 13.42 11.13 9.66
CA LYS A 500 14.21 11.70 8.57
C LYS A 500 15.02 12.93 9.06
N GLY A 501 16.35 12.85 8.90
CA GLY A 501 17.25 13.90 9.35
C GLY A 501 17.55 13.93 10.85
N GLN A 502 16.76 13.28 11.69
CA GLN A 502 16.92 13.22 13.16
C GLN A 502 17.60 11.93 13.59
N LEU A 503 17.15 10.77 13.09
CA LEU A 503 17.73 9.47 13.42
C LEU A 503 19.03 9.26 12.64
N LYS A 504 20.10 8.91 13.37
CA LYS A 504 21.36 8.42 12.83
C LYS A 504 21.40 6.92 13.05
N PHE A 505 21.09 6.13 12.03
CA PHE A 505 20.95 4.67 12.14
C PHE A 505 22.19 4.01 12.77
N GLU A 506 23.40 4.45 12.40
CA GLU A 506 24.63 3.94 13.01
C GLU A 506 24.65 4.12 14.54
N LYS A 507 24.23 5.30 15.04
CA LYS A 507 24.15 5.56 16.49
C LYS A 507 23.08 4.72 17.16
N VAL A 508 21.93 4.56 16.52
CA VAL A 508 20.82 3.71 17.02
C VAL A 508 21.26 2.26 17.08
N LEU A 509 21.86 1.73 16.03
CA LEU A 509 22.35 0.35 15.98
C LEU A 509 23.39 0.07 17.07
N ASN A 510 24.34 0.98 17.25
CA ASN A 510 25.35 0.86 18.32
C ASN A 510 24.70 0.88 19.71
N ALA A 511 23.70 1.73 19.94
CA ALA A 511 22.94 1.77 21.19
C ALA A 511 22.12 0.48 21.43
N LEU A 512 21.68 -0.18 20.38
CA LEU A 512 21.01 -1.49 20.44
C LEU A 512 21.98 -2.67 20.57
N GLY A 513 23.30 -2.41 20.67
CA GLY A 513 24.33 -3.43 20.92
C GLY A 513 24.95 -4.05 19.66
N VAL A 514 24.69 -3.52 18.47
CA VAL A 514 25.36 -3.97 17.25
C VAL A 514 26.81 -3.47 17.27
N THR A 515 27.77 -4.40 17.20
CA THR A 515 29.21 -4.09 17.32
C THR A 515 29.89 -3.81 15.98
N TRP A 516 29.34 -4.30 14.88
CA TRP A 516 29.86 -4.08 13.54
C TRP A 516 28.82 -3.39 12.64
N VAL A 517 29.05 -2.13 12.34
CA VAL A 517 28.20 -1.31 11.48
C VAL A 517 29.07 -0.60 10.44
N LYS A 518 28.67 -0.63 9.17
CA LYS A 518 29.39 0.06 8.10
C LYS A 518 28.41 0.77 7.17
N THR A 519 28.57 2.06 7.01
CA THR A 519 27.81 2.87 6.03
C THR A 519 28.56 2.92 4.70
N ILE A 520 27.87 2.64 3.60
CA ILE A 520 28.44 2.59 2.25
C ILE A 520 27.55 3.32 1.23
N ASP A 521 28.15 3.79 0.16
CA ASP A 521 27.45 4.24 -1.05
C ASP A 521 27.42 3.08 -2.07
N PRO A 522 26.23 2.51 -2.38
CA PRO A 522 26.13 1.35 -3.29
C PRO A 522 26.57 1.64 -4.73
N PHE A 523 26.73 2.91 -5.11
CA PHE A 523 27.28 3.28 -6.42
C PHE A 523 28.80 3.15 -6.51
N LYS A 524 29.49 2.96 -5.39
CA LYS A 524 30.90 2.60 -5.35
C LYS A 524 31.02 1.07 -5.33
N VAL A 525 30.88 0.44 -6.50
CA VAL A 525 30.67 -0.99 -6.66
C VAL A 525 31.74 -1.83 -5.96
N ASP A 526 33.02 -1.58 -6.22
CA ASP A 526 34.12 -2.39 -5.65
C ASP A 526 34.20 -2.25 -4.13
N GLN A 527 33.98 -1.04 -3.59
CA GLN A 527 33.94 -0.81 -2.15
C GLN A 527 32.74 -1.53 -1.50
N THR A 528 31.61 -1.59 -2.21
CA THR A 528 30.41 -2.28 -1.75
C THR A 528 30.64 -3.79 -1.72
N ILE A 529 31.22 -4.38 -2.74
CA ILE A 529 31.59 -5.80 -2.79
C ILE A 529 32.53 -6.14 -1.65
N ALA A 530 33.62 -5.36 -1.48
CA ALA A 530 34.58 -5.55 -0.39
C ALA A 530 33.93 -5.47 1.00
N ALA A 531 33.00 -4.51 1.21
CA ALA A 531 32.29 -4.38 2.48
C ALA A 531 31.39 -5.59 2.78
N VAL A 532 30.71 -6.15 1.78
CA VAL A 532 29.92 -7.39 1.95
C VAL A 532 30.84 -8.55 2.30
N GLN A 533 31.92 -8.75 1.58
CA GLN A 533 32.89 -9.83 1.86
C GLN A 533 33.55 -9.71 3.24
N GLU A 534 33.83 -8.47 3.70
CA GLU A 534 34.34 -8.21 5.04
C GLU A 534 33.30 -8.53 6.11
N SER A 535 32.03 -8.13 5.89
CA SER A 535 30.95 -8.36 6.84
C SER A 535 30.66 -9.84 7.07
N LEU A 536 30.71 -10.66 6.02
CA LEU A 536 30.46 -12.10 6.12
C LEU A 536 31.50 -12.84 6.97
N LYS A 537 32.66 -12.23 7.23
CA LYS A 537 33.71 -12.77 8.12
C LYS A 537 33.50 -12.38 9.59
N GLN A 538 32.58 -11.46 9.87
CA GLN A 538 32.30 -11.00 11.24
C GLN A 538 31.31 -11.95 11.94
N PRO A 539 31.47 -12.22 13.25
CA PRO A 539 30.51 -13.01 14.02
C PRO A 539 29.28 -12.18 14.42
N GLY A 540 28.20 -12.84 14.77
CA GLY A 540 26.99 -12.21 15.32
C GLY A 540 26.20 -11.38 14.30
N LEU A 541 25.41 -10.44 14.80
CA LEU A 541 24.70 -9.48 13.95
C LEU A 541 25.67 -8.39 13.47
N LYS A 542 25.80 -8.26 12.17
CA LYS A 542 26.56 -7.21 11.47
C LYS A 542 25.62 -6.46 10.54
N VAL A 543 25.83 -5.15 10.42
CA VAL A 543 24.93 -4.28 9.67
C VAL A 543 25.68 -3.45 8.64
N ILE A 544 25.21 -3.49 7.39
CA ILE A 544 25.58 -2.56 6.35
C ILE A 544 24.43 -1.57 6.13
N ILE A 545 24.70 -0.28 6.27
CA ILE A 545 23.80 0.78 5.88
C ILE A 545 24.14 1.20 4.46
N SER A 546 23.30 0.78 3.50
CA SER A 546 23.40 1.16 2.08
C SER A 546 22.73 2.52 1.90
N GLN A 547 23.53 3.59 1.98
CA GLN A 547 23.01 4.95 2.04
C GLN A 547 23.14 5.66 0.69
N ARG A 548 22.02 5.84 0.03
CA ARG A 548 21.90 6.65 -1.18
C ARG A 548 20.45 7.06 -1.41
N GLU A 549 20.22 8.34 -1.64
CA GLU A 549 18.88 8.87 -1.88
C GLU A 549 18.18 8.19 -3.07
N CYS A 550 16.87 7.99 -2.95
CA CYS A 550 16.03 7.47 -4.04
C CYS A 550 16.22 8.30 -5.32
N VAL A 551 16.57 7.65 -6.41
CA VAL A 551 16.90 8.29 -7.67
C VAL A 551 15.76 9.13 -8.26
N LEU A 552 14.50 8.72 -8.04
CA LEU A 552 13.36 9.48 -8.54
C LEU A 552 13.22 10.82 -7.82
N MET A 553 13.48 10.84 -6.51
CA MET A 553 13.45 12.07 -5.73
C MET A 553 14.64 12.98 -6.03
N ALA A 554 15.84 12.40 -6.15
CA ALA A 554 17.02 13.14 -6.59
C ALA A 554 16.78 13.77 -7.98
N LYS A 555 16.18 13.03 -8.93
CA LYS A 555 15.84 13.56 -10.26
C LYS A 555 14.79 14.68 -10.17
N ARG A 556 13.72 14.51 -9.37
CA ARG A 556 12.70 15.56 -9.17
C ARG A 556 13.30 16.85 -8.63
N ALA A 557 14.21 16.75 -7.65
CA ALA A 557 14.91 17.90 -7.09
C ALA A 557 15.79 18.60 -8.14
N MET A 558 16.52 17.84 -8.94
CA MET A 558 17.35 18.38 -10.03
C MET A 558 16.51 19.04 -11.12
N ASP A 559 15.39 18.43 -11.52
CA ASP A 559 14.48 19.00 -12.54
C ASP A 559 13.80 20.28 -12.04
N ALA A 560 13.53 20.38 -10.73
CA ALA A 560 13.02 21.62 -10.11
C ALA A 560 14.07 22.75 -10.14
N GLN A 561 15.32 22.43 -9.78
CA GLN A 561 16.43 23.38 -9.88
C GLN A 561 16.67 23.85 -11.34
N ARG A 562 16.60 22.93 -12.32
CA ARG A 562 16.70 23.28 -13.74
C ARG A 562 15.63 24.26 -14.18
N ARG A 563 14.36 24.06 -13.75
CA ARG A 563 13.26 24.98 -14.09
C ARG A 563 13.46 26.39 -13.52
N GLN A 564 14.12 26.50 -12.36
CA GLN A 564 14.48 27.81 -11.77
C GLN A 564 15.66 28.46 -12.48
N LEU A 565 16.54 27.67 -13.10
CA LEU A 565 17.75 28.13 -13.80
C LEU A 565 17.54 28.37 -15.30
N VAL A 566 16.35 28.11 -15.86
CA VAL A 566 16.01 28.45 -17.24
C VAL A 566 16.09 29.97 -17.42
N GLY A 567 17.22 30.43 -18.01
CA GLY A 567 17.55 31.85 -18.19
C GLY A 567 18.88 32.28 -17.56
N SER A 568 19.54 31.44 -16.76
CA SER A 568 20.90 31.66 -16.25
C SER A 568 21.94 30.90 -17.06
N ALA A 569 23.14 31.46 -17.21
CA ALA A 569 24.26 30.90 -18.01
C ALA A 569 24.89 29.62 -17.41
N GLU A 570 24.44 29.14 -16.27
CA GLU A 570 24.94 27.96 -15.57
C GLU A 570 24.03 26.75 -15.76
N MET A 571 24.18 26.05 -16.89
CA MET A 571 23.59 24.72 -17.04
C MET A 571 24.55 23.66 -16.48
N PHE A 572 24.14 22.94 -15.46
CA PHE A 572 24.87 21.77 -14.96
C PHE A 572 24.89 20.66 -16.02
N ALA A 573 26.09 20.19 -16.37
CA ALA A 573 26.26 19.02 -17.22
C ALA A 573 25.98 17.75 -16.41
N PHE A 574 25.12 16.88 -16.93
CA PHE A 574 24.95 15.53 -16.37
C PHE A 574 25.98 14.59 -16.98
N ASP A 575 26.49 13.67 -16.16
CA ASP A 575 27.24 12.54 -16.66
C ASP A 575 26.32 11.73 -17.58
N SER A 576 26.64 11.67 -18.85
CA SER A 576 25.99 10.77 -19.79
C SER A 576 26.95 9.63 -20.13
N TYR A 577 26.40 8.47 -20.46
CA TYR A 577 27.18 7.29 -20.80
C TYR A 577 26.73 6.76 -22.15
N GLN A 578 27.68 6.28 -22.96
CA GLN A 578 27.40 5.66 -24.24
C GLN A 578 28.11 4.32 -24.37
N VAL A 579 27.55 3.44 -25.19
CA VAL A 579 28.12 2.12 -25.46
C VAL A 579 28.83 2.15 -26.80
N TYR A 580 30.07 1.65 -26.83
CA TYR A 580 30.91 1.57 -28.05
C TYR A 580 31.36 0.14 -28.29
N ASN A 581 31.21 -0.36 -29.51
CA ASN A 581 31.67 -1.68 -29.94
C ASN A 581 31.42 -2.80 -28.94
N CYS A 582 30.20 -2.86 -28.42
CA CYS A 582 29.79 -3.82 -27.40
C CYS A 582 29.88 -5.27 -27.90
N VAL A 583 30.49 -6.16 -27.13
CA VAL A 583 30.63 -7.59 -27.42
C VAL A 583 29.41 -8.43 -26.96
N LEU A 584 28.34 -7.79 -26.51
CA LEU A 584 27.09 -8.40 -26.06
C LEU A 584 27.27 -9.44 -24.92
N CYS A 585 28.17 -9.19 -23.98
CA CYS A 585 28.36 -10.03 -22.81
C CYS A 585 27.20 -9.97 -21.80
N GLU A 586 26.31 -8.99 -21.96
CA GLU A 586 25.04 -8.79 -21.22
C GLU A 586 25.16 -8.56 -19.70
N HIS A 587 26.35 -8.35 -19.13
CA HIS A 587 26.51 -8.04 -17.69
C HIS A 587 25.67 -6.82 -17.23
N CYS A 588 25.51 -5.82 -18.11
CA CYS A 588 24.70 -4.65 -17.80
C CYS A 588 23.18 -4.91 -17.77
N THR A 589 22.71 -5.96 -18.44
CA THR A 589 21.30 -6.35 -18.49
C THR A 589 21.00 -7.54 -17.58
N GLN A 590 21.87 -8.52 -17.47
CA GLN A 590 21.65 -9.73 -16.68
C GLN A 590 22.11 -9.56 -15.22
N ASP A 591 23.29 -8.99 -14.97
CA ASP A 591 23.80 -8.82 -13.61
C ASP A 591 23.22 -7.55 -12.95
N LEU A 592 23.25 -6.40 -13.67
CA LEU A 592 22.73 -5.13 -13.17
C LEU A 592 21.23 -4.97 -13.39
N SER A 593 20.66 -5.59 -14.41
CA SER A 593 19.24 -5.46 -14.75
C SER A 593 18.78 -4.02 -15.02
N CYS A 594 19.62 -3.20 -15.66
CA CYS A 594 19.32 -1.78 -15.86
C CYS A 594 18.25 -1.57 -16.95
N PRO A 595 17.06 -1.00 -16.66
CA PRO A 595 16.03 -0.80 -17.67
C PRO A 595 16.32 0.34 -18.67
N ALA A 596 17.39 1.12 -18.45
CA ALA A 596 17.91 2.05 -19.45
C ALA A 596 18.86 1.39 -20.46
N MET A 597 19.28 0.13 -20.23
CA MET A 597 20.08 -0.64 -21.19
C MET A 597 19.14 -1.40 -22.12
N ARG A 598 19.29 -1.19 -23.42
CA ARG A 598 18.46 -1.82 -24.45
C ARG A 598 19.29 -2.59 -25.45
N ARG A 599 18.84 -3.80 -25.76
CA ARG A 599 19.32 -4.55 -26.92
C ARG A 599 18.52 -4.07 -28.14
N THR A 600 19.20 -3.62 -29.18
CA THR A 600 18.60 -3.11 -30.41
C THR A 600 19.41 -3.55 -31.62
N VAL A 601 18.85 -3.41 -32.79
CA VAL A 601 19.57 -3.59 -34.05
C VAL A 601 20.09 -2.21 -34.48
N ASP A 602 21.34 -2.12 -34.83
CA ASP A 602 21.94 -0.91 -35.36
C ASP A 602 21.49 -0.70 -36.82
N ASP A 603 20.93 0.47 -37.09
CA ASP A 603 20.32 0.77 -38.39
C ASP A 603 21.32 0.85 -39.56
N VAL A 604 22.61 1.03 -39.24
CA VAL A 604 23.68 1.15 -40.26
C VAL A 604 24.33 -0.19 -40.54
N THR A 605 24.60 -0.96 -39.51
CA THR A 605 25.36 -2.22 -39.64
C THR A 605 24.46 -3.45 -39.68
N GLY A 606 23.15 -3.34 -39.32
CA GLY A 606 22.24 -4.47 -39.16
C GLY A 606 22.61 -5.41 -38.01
N CYS A 607 23.64 -5.11 -37.24
CA CYS A 607 24.08 -5.92 -36.11
C CYS A 607 23.30 -5.61 -34.84
N THR A 608 23.12 -6.63 -33.99
CA THR A 608 22.59 -6.43 -32.64
C THR A 608 23.62 -5.70 -31.79
N VAL A 609 23.19 -4.64 -31.12
CA VAL A 609 24.05 -3.82 -30.25
C VAL A 609 23.32 -3.47 -28.96
N MET A 610 24.08 -3.14 -27.91
CA MET A 610 23.54 -2.54 -26.69
C MET A 610 23.54 -1.02 -26.84
N LYS A 611 22.41 -0.38 -26.50
CA LYS A 611 22.30 1.09 -26.41
C LYS A 611 21.81 1.51 -25.01
N ILE A 612 22.23 2.68 -24.58
CA ILE A 612 21.69 3.33 -23.38
C ILE A 612 20.56 4.24 -23.84
N ASP A 613 19.37 4.04 -23.29
CA ASP A 613 18.22 4.94 -23.45
C ASP A 613 18.51 6.22 -22.65
N GLU A 614 18.84 7.29 -23.33
CA GLU A 614 19.23 8.56 -22.71
C GLU A 614 18.09 9.22 -21.93
N ASP A 615 16.84 9.03 -22.36
CA ASP A 615 15.67 9.58 -21.67
C ASP A 615 15.41 8.89 -20.31
N ARG A 616 15.82 7.63 -20.21
CA ARG A 616 15.70 6.83 -18.99
C ARG A 616 16.96 6.84 -18.14
N CYS A 617 18.11 7.03 -18.73
CA CYS A 617 19.38 7.02 -18.02
C CYS A 617 19.48 8.22 -17.06
N VAL A 618 19.87 7.96 -15.82
CA VAL A 618 20.06 8.98 -14.78
C VAL A 618 21.54 9.26 -14.49
N GLY A 619 22.46 8.70 -15.28
CA GLY A 619 23.89 8.97 -15.14
C GLY A 619 24.55 8.39 -13.89
N CYS A 620 24.03 7.34 -13.27
CA CYS A 620 24.56 6.76 -12.03
C CYS A 620 25.93 6.10 -12.16
N GLY A 621 26.39 5.76 -13.38
CA GLY A 621 27.71 5.20 -13.66
C GLY A 621 27.97 3.76 -13.21
N VAL A 622 26.99 3.05 -12.66
CA VAL A 622 27.18 1.65 -12.21
C VAL A 622 27.49 0.72 -13.38
N CYS A 623 26.78 0.86 -14.51
CA CYS A 623 27.04 0.06 -15.72
C CYS A 623 28.46 0.28 -16.29
N TYR A 624 28.98 1.49 -16.15
CA TYR A 624 30.36 1.82 -16.54
C TYR A 624 31.39 1.07 -15.69
N GLN A 625 31.19 0.99 -14.38
CA GLN A 625 32.08 0.29 -13.45
C GLN A 625 32.07 -1.23 -13.64
N ILE A 626 30.93 -1.81 -14.00
CA ILE A 626 30.78 -3.27 -14.14
C ILE A 626 31.07 -3.81 -15.53
N CYS A 627 31.29 -2.95 -16.52
CA CYS A 627 31.58 -3.39 -17.89
C CYS A 627 32.96 -4.03 -17.96
N PRO A 628 33.09 -5.38 -18.13
CA PRO A 628 34.40 -6.02 -18.10
C PRO A 628 35.27 -5.71 -19.32
N HIS A 629 34.65 -5.19 -20.37
CA HIS A 629 35.31 -4.88 -21.63
C HIS A 629 35.54 -3.38 -21.84
N GLY A 630 35.24 -2.51 -20.85
CA GLY A 630 35.40 -1.06 -20.96
C GLY A 630 34.59 -0.41 -22.10
N ARG A 631 33.52 -1.05 -22.57
CA ARG A 631 32.72 -0.60 -23.73
C ARG A 631 31.67 0.46 -23.40
N ILE A 632 31.50 0.80 -22.13
CA ILE A 632 30.64 1.91 -21.70
C ILE A 632 31.56 3.06 -21.33
N MET A 633 31.39 4.20 -21.99
CA MET A 633 32.22 5.38 -21.78
C MET A 633 31.39 6.51 -21.20
N LYS A 634 32.02 7.27 -20.31
CA LYS A 634 31.49 8.54 -19.82
C LYS A 634 31.62 9.59 -20.91
N THR A 635 30.56 10.31 -21.23
CA THR A 635 30.59 11.41 -22.20
C THR A 635 30.34 12.72 -21.47
N ALA A 636 31.19 13.72 -21.73
CA ALA A 636 30.91 15.10 -21.32
C ALA A 636 30.13 15.80 -22.43
N VAL A 637 29.12 16.58 -22.05
CA VAL A 637 28.42 17.45 -23.00
C VAL A 637 29.00 18.84 -22.88
N ASN A 638 29.47 19.39 -24.00
CA ASN A 638 29.89 20.80 -24.04
C ASN A 638 28.67 21.68 -23.81
N PRO A 639 28.61 22.49 -22.74
CA PRO A 639 27.41 23.26 -22.40
C PRO A 639 27.05 24.34 -23.43
N HIS A 640 28.02 24.76 -24.25
CA HIS A 640 27.84 25.81 -25.26
C HIS A 640 27.39 25.28 -26.63
N THR A 641 27.78 24.06 -26.99
CA THR A 641 27.52 23.52 -28.35
C THR A 641 26.57 22.31 -28.32
N GLY A 642 26.26 21.74 -27.15
CA GLY A 642 25.51 20.49 -27.04
C GLY A 642 26.26 19.26 -27.57
N THR A 643 27.53 19.41 -27.98
CA THR A 643 28.34 18.35 -28.58
C THR A 643 28.81 17.38 -27.50
N LYS A 644 28.62 16.10 -27.69
CA LYS A 644 29.06 15.03 -26.77
C LYS A 644 30.52 14.67 -27.09
N LEU A 645 31.37 14.76 -26.08
CA LEU A 645 32.78 14.34 -26.14
C LEU A 645 32.95 13.05 -25.36
N ALA A 646 33.44 11.99 -25.98
CA ALA A 646 33.80 10.76 -25.29
C ALA A 646 35.07 10.97 -24.45
N LEU A 647 34.97 10.68 -23.14
CA LEU A 647 36.13 10.67 -22.24
C LEU A 647 36.61 9.22 -22.08
N ARG A 648 37.82 8.89 -22.54
CA ARG A 648 38.46 7.60 -22.26
C ARG A 648 38.89 7.52 -20.80
N ARG A 649 38.92 6.32 -20.22
CA ARG A 649 39.55 6.09 -18.91
C ARG A 649 41.01 6.46 -18.98
N MET A 650 41.55 7.08 -17.93
CA MET A 650 42.98 7.37 -17.86
C MET A 650 43.84 6.09 -17.90
N GLU A 651 43.31 4.97 -17.47
CA GLU A 651 43.95 3.64 -17.52
C GLU A 651 44.06 3.07 -18.94
N ASP A 652 43.12 3.44 -19.85
CA ASP A 652 43.16 3.00 -21.26
C ASP A 652 44.16 3.81 -22.12
N ILE A 653 44.63 4.95 -21.61
CA ILE A 653 45.64 5.81 -22.31
C ILE A 653 47.07 5.33 -22.02
N ALA A 654 47.26 4.54 -20.97
CA ALA A 654 48.59 4.02 -20.60
C ALA A 654 48.95 2.70 -21.31
N SER A 655 48.05 2.13 -22.14
CA SER A 655 48.23 0.87 -22.87
C SER A 655 48.36 1.04 -24.40
N ASP A 656 48.24 2.26 -24.94
CA ASP A 656 48.61 2.64 -26.29
C ASP A 656 50.01 3.34 -26.27
#